data_015c3295c019487b4f37b5c97c397b3b
#
_entry.id   015c3295c019487b4f37b5c97c397b3b
#
_cell.length_a   1.000
_cell.length_b   1.000
_cell.length_c   1.000
_cell.angle_alpha   90.00
_cell.angle_beta   90.00
_cell.angle_gamma   90.00
#
_symmetry.space_group_name_H-M   'P 1'
#
loop_
_entity.id
_entity.type
_entity.pdbx_description
1 polymer ?
#
loop_
_entity_poly.entity_id
_entity_poly.type
_entity_poly.pdbx_seq_one_letter_code
_entity_poly.pdbx_strand_id
1 'polypeptide(L)'
;MVGRAATNPEQRLDTVPALPVFERLAPPPAAADLVFEIEAWTTPGDVVLDLTGRGGWVARAAIAEQRRAADFETWPLTRLLAEVVLRPPDLRQIDAAAQAIAAAPLAGSLVRRTIDSTYASKCPRCGRPIVLDAMVWEPLAGPAAAAKAGRGASSASAATGSLPTWAITPEESLRAVGREYRCTTCHEQSGGPELQAAEPTHGDVKLARSISPSGEVRESMRRRFPAPRPTHPLVDQLIDLHTPRQLAGLHAILTRIDGEERAGALTAALRLALLHAVILASRLNASRGRPAPIRISNGAVKVPTTHEWRERHPWLAFEDGLKLVKAFIGKLEAGTPRAAAARLGADLAALESGIANVMLIESTPAALRRLGLHGERMAHSGSPSRIRLVLGQAPLRMTPERLAVTYHGTGWLFGAGAVSMLPYDSLFRSAPKASPAAEAHELARSLGRSLAIASPALSHNGRAVILLDDDQPATLVAAALGGAAAGCRLVDARLHRGDDSSAGIVVWVPPTGVMVPGPRTRANRPLPPVAGGAGDPGTIPGRGVFAPPEKLDDGPFRAGVAAQTVTETAVMLLKARGEPASFEHMLGDLLIGLDRSGQLARLARSLRPPHAHEGWSAWIDDASPGGFVADGLAVGGDMAGVRGGAGPRSRAAERPTDRPAERPTDRAAPEGAASAPLESGGATAAGAVVKLLELIRAELDRPNNRRICQIEPGQYWLASEEDRSGAAQPIADRTEWAVFSLLSSGSRLTERAAMERATALFRSPDVPDRALIEACLRSYIAPTSTSDAVVGSDQLERRTADHDAVVATLAELGHRLGMRVWIGKRQQTHRVAGRQLSDWLDDAELAVHLPLITWAPDGELDRVDCAWYVRRQATFLFEVEWTAMLTEPVLVHHARYPIDDKVVRFVVLPQERAELVKFKMARSPLLRRAIEERNWHFFKWNHLAAFAARTDLLLDDLEPYLGLDALADTVGEQLPLFGS
;
A
#
# COMPACT_ATOMS: atom_id res chain seq x y z
N MET A 1 -23.08 35.46 17.96
CA MET A 1 -22.16 35.06 16.87
C MET A 1 -20.89 34.54 17.54
N VAL A 2 -20.78 33.23 17.67
CA VAL A 2 -19.58 32.57 18.20
C VAL A 2 -18.79 32.12 17.00
N GLY A 3 -17.61 32.69 16.82
CA GLY A 3 -16.71 32.37 15.74
C GLY A 3 -16.33 30.88 15.76
N ARG A 4 -16.69 30.13 14.69
CA ARG A 4 -16.13 28.83 14.43
C ARG A 4 -14.65 29.01 14.09
N ALA A 5 -13.78 28.57 15.01
CA ALA A 5 -12.40 28.31 14.67
C ALA A 5 -12.36 27.25 13.57
N ALA A 6 -11.99 27.65 12.38
CA ALA A 6 -11.68 26.73 11.29
C ALA A 6 -10.45 25.92 11.72
N THR A 7 -10.65 24.70 12.15
CA THR A 7 -9.57 23.74 12.34
C THR A 7 -9.06 23.35 10.97
N ASN A 8 -7.78 23.56 10.76
CA ASN A 8 -7.04 23.30 9.55
C ASN A 8 -7.28 21.85 9.06
N PRO A 9 -7.87 21.61 7.87
CA PRO A 9 -8.16 20.27 7.39
C PRO A 9 -6.91 19.42 7.12
N GLU A 10 -5.76 20.03 6.91
CA GLU A 10 -4.50 19.34 6.61
C GLU A 10 -3.88 18.59 7.81
N GLN A 11 -4.17 18.98 9.05
CA GLN A 11 -3.70 18.24 10.24
C GLN A 11 -4.53 16.97 10.54
N ARG A 12 -5.58 16.67 9.77
CA ARG A 12 -6.56 15.64 10.10
C ARG A 12 -6.26 14.23 9.60
N LEU A 13 -5.35 14.04 8.63
CA LEU A 13 -5.30 12.79 7.89
C LEU A 13 -3.91 12.13 7.74
N ASP A 14 -2.81 12.76 8.13
CA ASP A 14 -1.49 12.31 7.71
C ASP A 14 -0.93 11.07 8.40
N THR A 15 -1.48 10.63 9.53
CA THR A 15 -1.09 9.34 10.12
C THR A 15 -2.29 8.69 10.81
N VAL A 16 -2.84 7.66 10.18
CA VAL A 16 -3.78 6.78 10.87
C VAL A 16 -3.04 6.12 12.03
N PRO A 17 -3.48 6.32 13.29
CA PRO A 17 -2.80 5.70 14.42
C PRO A 17 -2.91 4.18 14.31
N ALA A 18 -1.82 3.47 14.52
CA ALA A 18 -1.81 2.02 14.59
C ALA A 18 -1.41 1.53 15.98
N LEU A 19 -1.96 0.39 16.40
CA LEU A 19 -1.44 -0.34 17.55
C LEU A 19 -0.29 -1.25 17.07
N PRO A 20 0.82 -1.40 17.81
CA PRO A 20 2.01 -2.10 17.34
C PRO A 20 1.78 -3.53 16.83
N VAL A 21 0.79 -4.23 17.37
CA VAL A 21 0.39 -5.56 16.91
C VAL A 21 -0.23 -5.48 15.52
N PHE A 22 -1.05 -4.45 15.27
CA PHE A 22 -1.80 -4.29 14.03
C PHE A 22 -0.99 -3.64 12.90
N GLU A 23 0.08 -2.91 13.20
CA GLU A 23 1.04 -2.44 12.18
C GLU A 23 1.59 -3.60 11.33
N ARG A 24 1.74 -4.77 11.95
CA ARG A 24 2.22 -5.98 11.26
C ARG A 24 1.10 -6.91 10.81
N LEU A 25 0.03 -7.00 11.58
CA LEU A 25 -1.08 -7.89 11.31
C LEU A 25 -1.96 -7.36 10.20
N ALA A 26 -2.43 -6.13 10.33
CA ALA A 26 -3.37 -5.47 9.43
C ALA A 26 -3.07 -3.97 9.38
N PRO A 27 -2.04 -3.53 8.63
CA PRO A 27 -1.72 -2.12 8.53
C PRO A 27 -2.91 -1.33 7.98
N PRO A 28 -3.17 -0.14 8.53
CA PRO A 28 -4.25 0.70 8.04
C PRO A 28 -3.96 1.15 6.60
N PRO A 29 -4.99 1.35 5.77
CA PRO A 29 -4.82 1.96 4.45
C PRO A 29 -4.49 3.44 4.57
N ALA A 30 -3.96 4.04 3.50
CA ALA A 30 -3.78 5.47 3.42
C ALA A 30 -5.14 6.18 3.51
N ALA A 31 -5.31 7.06 4.51
CA ALA A 31 -6.59 7.72 4.74
C ALA A 31 -7.00 8.62 3.58
N ALA A 32 -6.04 9.26 2.91
CA ALA A 32 -6.28 10.09 1.73
C ALA A 32 -6.90 9.29 0.57
N ASP A 33 -6.43 8.06 0.34
CA ASP A 33 -6.97 7.20 -0.72
C ASP A 33 -8.41 6.79 -0.42
N LEU A 34 -8.73 6.47 0.86
CA LEU A 34 -10.10 6.14 1.25
C LEU A 34 -11.06 7.31 1.02
N VAL A 35 -10.68 8.51 1.45
CA VAL A 35 -11.52 9.72 1.29
C VAL A 35 -11.70 10.03 -0.19
N PHE A 36 -10.62 9.97 -0.98
CA PHE A 36 -10.67 10.22 -2.41
C PHE A 36 -11.65 9.28 -3.13
N GLU A 37 -11.57 7.97 -2.89
CA GLU A 37 -12.43 6.99 -3.54
C GLU A 37 -13.90 7.10 -3.07
N ILE A 38 -14.13 7.40 -1.79
CA ILE A 38 -15.48 7.62 -1.25
C ILE A 38 -16.11 8.85 -1.90
N GLU A 39 -15.41 9.97 -1.98
CA GLU A 39 -15.93 11.20 -2.59
C GLU A 39 -16.13 11.07 -4.11
N ALA A 40 -15.20 10.36 -4.79
CA ALA A 40 -15.25 10.20 -6.24
C ALA A 40 -16.47 9.38 -6.72
N TRP A 41 -16.90 8.40 -5.95
CA TRP A 41 -17.89 7.41 -6.40
C TRP A 41 -19.21 7.46 -5.65
N THR A 42 -19.33 8.24 -4.57
CA THR A 42 -20.52 8.29 -3.72
C THR A 42 -20.97 9.69 -3.39
N THR A 43 -22.21 9.80 -2.97
CA THR A 43 -22.81 11.03 -2.41
C THR A 43 -23.24 10.81 -0.96
N PRO A 44 -23.37 11.87 -0.13
CA PRO A 44 -23.86 11.75 1.24
C PRO A 44 -25.13 10.90 1.33
N GLY A 45 -25.13 9.94 2.26
CA GLY A 45 -26.23 9.00 2.46
C GLY A 45 -26.17 7.72 1.62
N ASP A 46 -25.23 7.60 0.67
CA ASP A 46 -24.94 6.33 -0.03
C ASP A 46 -24.28 5.31 0.92
N VAL A 47 -24.33 4.04 0.52
CA VAL A 47 -23.75 2.93 1.28
C VAL A 47 -22.43 2.48 0.64
N VAL A 48 -21.37 2.47 1.46
CA VAL A 48 -20.06 1.89 1.13
C VAL A 48 -19.96 0.50 1.75
N LEU A 49 -19.54 -0.47 0.97
CA LEU A 49 -19.42 -1.86 1.39
C LEU A 49 -17.94 -2.25 1.44
N ASP A 50 -17.43 -2.58 2.61
CA ASP A 50 -16.11 -3.20 2.79
C ASP A 50 -16.26 -4.71 2.98
N LEU A 51 -15.81 -5.49 2.00
CA LEU A 51 -15.88 -6.95 2.02
C LEU A 51 -14.68 -7.62 2.69
N THR A 52 -13.64 -6.85 2.96
CA THR A 52 -12.32 -7.32 3.36
C THR A 52 -11.80 -6.56 4.58
N GLY A 53 -12.70 -6.18 5.46
CA GLY A 53 -12.44 -5.34 6.61
C GLY A 53 -11.17 -5.71 7.37
N ARG A 54 -10.40 -4.70 7.73
CA ARG A 54 -9.13 -4.82 8.43
C ARG A 54 -9.05 -3.88 9.64
N GLY A 55 -10.15 -3.74 10.36
CA GLY A 55 -10.23 -2.93 11.57
C GLY A 55 -11.08 -1.68 11.43
N GLY A 56 -12.08 -1.67 10.52
CA GLY A 56 -13.11 -0.64 10.46
C GLY A 56 -12.71 0.69 9.81
N TRP A 57 -11.56 0.76 9.15
CA TRP A 57 -11.03 2.02 8.61
C TRP A 57 -11.87 2.60 7.47
N VAL A 58 -12.34 1.74 6.55
CA VAL A 58 -13.21 2.15 5.43
C VAL A 58 -14.54 2.68 5.97
N ALA A 59 -15.14 1.95 6.92
CA ALA A 59 -16.39 2.38 7.54
C ALA A 59 -16.23 3.71 8.29
N ARG A 60 -15.13 3.90 9.00
CA ARG A 60 -14.82 5.17 9.68
C ARG A 60 -14.69 6.33 8.69
N ALA A 61 -13.95 6.14 7.59
CA ALA A 61 -13.82 7.14 6.52
C ALA A 61 -15.18 7.47 5.88
N ALA A 62 -15.99 6.44 5.59
CA ALA A 62 -17.31 6.63 5.01
C ALA A 62 -18.24 7.47 5.92
N ILE A 63 -18.24 7.20 7.23
CA ILE A 63 -19.04 7.96 8.20
C ILE A 63 -18.55 9.41 8.30
N ALA A 64 -17.24 9.63 8.31
CA ALA A 64 -16.65 10.96 8.36
C ALA A 64 -17.12 11.82 7.17
N GLU A 65 -17.28 11.18 6.00
CA GLU A 65 -17.78 11.79 4.78
C GLU A 65 -19.31 11.73 4.63
N GLN A 66 -20.05 11.50 5.71
CA GLN A 66 -21.52 11.43 5.75
C GLN A 66 -22.13 10.32 4.90
N ARG A 67 -21.39 9.26 4.62
CA ARG A 67 -21.85 8.04 3.99
C ARG A 67 -22.21 7.03 5.07
N ARG A 68 -22.80 5.92 4.67
CA ARG A 68 -23.08 4.77 5.52
C ARG A 68 -22.14 3.64 5.11
N ALA A 69 -21.87 2.70 6.02
CA ALA A 69 -20.97 1.60 5.72
C ALA A 69 -21.50 0.25 6.21
N ALA A 70 -21.27 -0.79 5.42
CA ALA A 70 -21.35 -2.16 5.87
C ALA A 70 -19.95 -2.75 5.81
N ASP A 71 -19.39 -3.10 6.97
CA ASP A 71 -18.03 -3.54 7.17
C ASP A 71 -18.00 -5.02 7.55
N PHE A 72 -17.32 -5.82 6.75
CA PHE A 72 -17.21 -7.26 6.90
C PHE A 72 -15.82 -7.65 7.36
N GLU A 73 -15.69 -7.84 8.67
CA GLU A 73 -14.44 -8.22 9.30
C GLU A 73 -14.19 -9.72 9.19
N THR A 74 -13.09 -10.10 8.58
CA THR A 74 -12.75 -11.50 8.33
C THR A 74 -12.16 -12.19 9.56
N TRP A 75 -11.41 -11.46 10.39
CA TRP A 75 -10.66 -12.03 11.48
C TRP A 75 -11.11 -11.51 12.84
N PRO A 76 -11.14 -12.36 13.89
CA PRO A 76 -11.58 -11.94 15.22
C PRO A 76 -10.77 -10.76 15.79
N LEU A 77 -9.46 -10.69 15.50
CA LEU A 77 -8.61 -9.60 15.99
C LEU A 77 -8.89 -8.30 15.25
N THR A 78 -9.09 -8.34 13.92
CA THR A 78 -9.43 -7.12 13.16
C THR A 78 -10.83 -6.64 13.52
N ARG A 79 -11.77 -7.56 13.77
CA ARG A 79 -13.09 -7.23 14.30
C ARG A 79 -13.01 -6.51 15.66
N LEU A 80 -12.13 -6.99 16.55
CA LEU A 80 -11.89 -6.35 17.83
C LEU A 80 -11.38 -4.91 17.65
N LEU A 81 -10.48 -4.69 16.70
CA LEU A 81 -9.98 -3.36 16.36
C LEU A 81 -11.10 -2.48 15.82
N ALA A 82 -11.93 -3.00 14.89
CA ALA A 82 -13.05 -2.28 14.29
C ALA A 82 -14.07 -1.78 15.33
N GLU A 83 -14.37 -2.55 16.36
CA GLU A 83 -15.24 -2.12 17.46
C GLU A 83 -14.72 -0.85 18.15
N VAL A 84 -13.40 -0.74 18.37
CA VAL A 84 -12.77 0.44 19.00
C VAL A 84 -12.63 1.58 18.02
N VAL A 85 -12.27 1.31 16.76
CA VAL A 85 -12.10 2.33 15.71
C VAL A 85 -13.41 3.04 15.42
N LEU A 86 -14.52 2.29 15.37
CA LEU A 86 -15.84 2.81 15.04
C LEU A 86 -16.54 3.44 16.25
N ARG A 87 -16.31 2.88 17.43
CA ARG A 87 -16.96 3.31 18.67
C ARG A 87 -15.94 3.45 19.79
N PRO A 88 -15.01 4.42 19.73
CA PRO A 88 -14.02 4.60 20.77
C PRO A 88 -14.71 4.81 22.13
N PRO A 89 -14.41 3.98 23.15
CA PRO A 89 -14.97 4.16 24.48
C PRO A 89 -14.37 5.38 25.18
N ASP A 90 -15.12 6.01 26.08
CA ASP A 90 -14.64 7.10 26.92
C ASP A 90 -13.43 6.63 27.75
N LEU A 91 -12.35 7.41 27.73
CA LEU A 91 -11.11 7.11 28.45
C LEU A 91 -11.33 6.92 29.95
N ARG A 92 -12.29 7.64 30.55
CA ARG A 92 -12.66 7.50 31.97
C ARG A 92 -13.33 6.15 32.25
N GLN A 93 -14.13 5.63 31.30
CA GLN A 93 -14.74 4.30 31.42
C GLN A 93 -13.67 3.21 31.37
N ILE A 94 -12.63 3.37 30.54
CA ILE A 94 -11.48 2.46 30.50
C ILE A 94 -10.77 2.43 31.86
N ASP A 95 -10.49 3.60 32.44
CA ASP A 95 -9.83 3.71 33.75
C ASP A 95 -10.71 3.09 34.86
N ALA A 96 -12.00 3.39 34.88
CA ALA A 96 -12.95 2.80 35.85
C ALA A 96 -13.05 1.27 35.73
N ALA A 97 -13.09 0.74 34.50
CA ALA A 97 -13.12 -0.69 34.25
C ALA A 97 -11.80 -1.38 34.68
N ALA A 98 -10.66 -0.75 34.42
CA ALA A 98 -9.37 -1.26 34.87
C ALA A 98 -9.27 -1.28 36.42
N GLN A 99 -9.76 -0.24 37.09
CA GLN A 99 -9.84 -0.19 38.55
C GLN A 99 -10.78 -1.25 39.11
N ALA A 100 -11.94 -1.47 38.49
CA ALA A 100 -12.87 -2.54 38.87
C ALA A 100 -12.22 -3.94 38.74
N ILE A 101 -11.49 -4.21 37.66
CA ILE A 101 -10.72 -5.45 37.48
C ILE A 101 -9.65 -5.59 38.57
N ALA A 102 -8.92 -4.52 38.89
CA ALA A 102 -7.89 -4.53 39.93
C ALA A 102 -8.47 -4.85 41.31
N ALA A 103 -9.65 -4.31 41.63
CA ALA A 103 -10.35 -4.46 42.89
C ALA A 103 -11.24 -5.73 42.98
N ALA A 104 -11.35 -6.50 41.89
CA ALA A 104 -12.17 -7.70 41.90
C ALA A 104 -11.58 -8.78 42.83
N PRO A 105 -12.45 -9.55 43.57
CA PRO A 105 -11.96 -10.57 44.51
C PRO A 105 -11.32 -11.76 43.78
N LEU A 106 -10.15 -12.21 44.30
CA LEU A 106 -9.43 -13.38 43.80
C LEU A 106 -8.74 -14.10 44.96
N ALA A 107 -9.10 -15.36 45.22
CA ALA A 107 -8.47 -16.23 46.25
C ALA A 107 -8.32 -15.55 47.63
N GLY A 108 -9.32 -14.87 48.12
CA GLY A 108 -9.32 -14.19 49.42
C GLY A 108 -8.60 -12.81 49.45
N SER A 109 -8.17 -12.32 48.30
CA SER A 109 -7.54 -11.01 48.12
C SER A 109 -8.18 -10.31 46.89
N LEU A 110 -7.53 -9.25 46.39
CA LEU A 110 -7.90 -8.55 45.17
C LEU A 110 -7.00 -9.00 44.02
N VAL A 111 -7.51 -9.00 42.78
CA VAL A 111 -6.75 -9.41 41.58
C VAL A 111 -5.38 -8.71 41.54
N ARG A 112 -5.33 -7.40 41.63
CA ARG A 112 -4.09 -6.62 41.60
C ARG A 112 -3.13 -7.05 42.71
N ARG A 113 -3.60 -7.12 43.95
CA ARG A 113 -2.77 -7.49 45.11
C ARG A 113 -2.27 -8.93 45.01
N THR A 114 -3.08 -9.85 44.48
CA THR A 114 -2.67 -11.24 44.30
C THR A 114 -1.53 -11.34 43.28
N ILE A 115 -1.62 -10.61 42.14
CA ILE A 115 -0.56 -10.56 41.13
C ILE A 115 0.68 -9.86 41.73
N ASP A 116 0.54 -8.70 42.36
CA ASP A 116 1.64 -7.96 42.97
C ASP A 116 2.43 -8.79 44.00
N SER A 117 1.71 -9.61 44.79
CA SER A 117 2.33 -10.48 45.79
C SER A 117 3.31 -11.50 45.20
N THR A 118 3.09 -11.94 43.94
CA THR A 118 3.98 -12.85 43.22
C THR A 118 5.25 -12.20 42.67
N TYR A 119 5.34 -10.86 42.74
CA TYR A 119 6.47 -10.05 42.33
C TYR A 119 6.97 -9.17 43.50
N ALA A 120 6.56 -9.49 44.74
CA ALA A 120 6.97 -8.74 45.91
C ALA A 120 8.46 -8.85 46.18
N SER A 121 9.09 -7.74 46.53
CA SER A 121 10.53 -7.68 46.84
C SER A 121 10.79 -6.52 47.81
N LYS A 122 12.07 -6.26 48.08
CA LYS A 122 12.53 -5.13 48.87
C LYS A 122 13.51 -4.27 48.09
N CYS A 123 13.34 -2.94 48.23
CA CYS A 123 14.26 -1.99 47.65
C CYS A 123 15.68 -2.20 48.22
N PRO A 124 16.72 -2.38 47.40
CA PRO A 124 18.07 -2.58 47.88
C PRO A 124 18.65 -1.37 48.62
N ARG A 125 18.10 -0.16 48.36
CA ARG A 125 18.61 1.06 48.97
C ARG A 125 17.92 1.40 50.31
N CYS A 126 16.61 1.28 50.42
CA CYS A 126 15.89 1.70 51.66
C CYS A 126 15.21 0.55 52.39
N GLY A 127 15.25 -0.68 51.90
CA GLY A 127 14.64 -1.85 52.50
C GLY A 127 13.11 -1.92 52.46
N ARG A 128 12.43 -0.88 51.98
CA ARG A 128 10.95 -0.89 51.87
C ARG A 128 10.42 -1.88 50.87
N PRO A 129 9.24 -2.44 51.11
CA PRO A 129 8.58 -3.34 50.18
C PRO A 129 8.33 -2.66 48.83
N ILE A 130 8.65 -3.34 47.75
CA ILE A 130 8.42 -2.91 46.38
C ILE A 130 7.79 -4.06 45.58
N VAL A 131 7.22 -3.75 44.44
CA VAL A 131 6.82 -4.71 43.43
C VAL A 131 7.80 -4.62 42.28
N LEU A 132 8.31 -5.77 41.80
CA LEU A 132 9.22 -5.81 40.68
C LEU A 132 8.46 -5.52 39.38
N ASP A 133 9.04 -4.68 38.54
CA ASP A 133 8.58 -4.46 37.17
C ASP A 133 8.88 -5.67 36.26
N ALA A 134 10.05 -6.27 36.45
CA ALA A 134 10.48 -7.47 35.76
C ALA A 134 11.60 -8.21 36.50
N MET A 135 11.70 -9.51 36.25
CA MET A 135 12.91 -10.30 36.47
C MET A 135 13.63 -10.52 35.14
N VAL A 136 14.97 -10.47 35.18
CA VAL A 136 15.81 -10.73 34.00
C VAL A 136 16.45 -12.10 34.14
N TRP A 137 16.27 -12.93 33.15
CA TRP A 137 16.70 -14.30 33.10
C TRP A 137 17.66 -14.55 31.94
N GLU A 138 18.67 -15.39 32.13
CA GLU A 138 19.53 -15.92 31.09
C GLU A 138 19.57 -17.45 31.10
N PRO A 139 19.84 -18.13 29.96
CA PRO A 139 20.08 -19.56 29.92
C PRO A 139 21.39 -19.92 30.66
N LEU A 140 21.40 -20.99 31.46
CA LEU A 140 22.59 -21.49 32.17
C LEU A 140 23.72 -21.97 31.24
N ALA A 141 23.36 -22.41 30.02
CA ALA A 141 24.32 -22.70 28.96
C ALA A 141 24.45 -21.50 28.05
N GLY A 142 25.63 -20.91 27.92
CA GLY A 142 25.84 -19.77 27.01
C GLY A 142 25.43 -20.09 25.57
N PRO A 143 25.12 -19.07 24.75
CA PRO A 143 24.56 -19.22 23.42
C PRO A 143 25.40 -20.09 22.47
N ALA A 144 26.72 -20.20 22.69
CA ALA A 144 27.61 -21.07 21.92
C ALA A 144 27.34 -22.57 22.18
N ALA A 145 26.89 -22.95 23.37
CA ALA A 145 26.55 -24.33 23.71
C ALA A 145 25.17 -24.73 23.16
N ALA A 146 24.20 -23.79 23.19
CA ALA A 146 22.87 -23.97 22.58
C ALA A 146 22.94 -24.06 21.05
N ALA A 147 23.82 -23.27 20.42
CA ALA A 147 24.03 -23.32 18.96
C ALA A 147 24.77 -24.60 18.52
N LYS A 148 25.69 -25.16 19.35
CA LYS A 148 26.33 -26.43 19.06
C LYS A 148 25.41 -27.63 19.27
N ALA A 149 24.56 -27.61 20.28
CA ALA A 149 23.56 -28.65 20.52
C ALA A 149 22.52 -28.70 19.37
N GLY A 150 22.15 -27.52 18.79
CA GLY A 150 21.23 -27.42 17.64
C GLY A 150 21.82 -27.92 16.32
N ARG A 151 23.14 -27.92 16.14
CA ARG A 151 23.79 -28.39 14.89
C ARG A 151 24.13 -29.90 14.89
N GLY A 152 24.20 -30.52 16.04
CA GLY A 152 24.49 -31.97 16.17
C GLY A 152 23.26 -32.87 16.11
N ALA A 153 22.06 -32.30 16.27
CA ALA A 153 20.83 -33.09 16.39
C ALA A 153 20.07 -33.36 15.06
N SER A 154 20.63 -32.95 13.91
CA SER A 154 19.87 -32.97 12.66
C SER A 154 19.78 -34.31 11.94
N SER A 155 20.47 -35.36 12.35
CA SER A 155 20.47 -36.64 11.62
C SER A 155 20.04 -37.88 12.41
N ALA A 156 19.90 -37.83 13.73
CA ALA A 156 19.56 -39.00 14.53
C ALA A 156 18.23 -38.95 15.30
N SER A 157 17.55 -37.79 15.35
CA SER A 157 16.37 -37.58 16.20
C SER A 157 15.01 -37.70 15.46
N ALA A 158 15.00 -38.07 14.21
CA ALA A 158 13.74 -38.26 13.48
C ALA A 158 12.93 -39.49 13.93
N ALA A 159 13.53 -40.40 14.70
CA ALA A 159 12.91 -41.66 15.12
C ALA A 159 12.29 -41.64 16.54
N THR A 160 12.56 -40.63 17.38
CA THR A 160 12.14 -40.65 18.79
C THR A 160 11.30 -39.48 19.26
N GLY A 161 10.72 -38.71 18.38
CA GLY A 161 9.73 -37.68 18.76
C GLY A 161 10.21 -36.61 19.78
N SER A 162 11.50 -36.50 20.05
CA SER A 162 12.07 -35.52 20.99
C SER A 162 12.18 -34.14 20.27
N LEU A 163 11.59 -33.14 20.90
CA LEU A 163 11.62 -31.76 20.47
C LEU A 163 13.04 -31.22 20.39
N PRO A 164 13.37 -30.41 19.38
CA PRO A 164 14.65 -29.74 19.31
C PRO A 164 14.87 -28.85 20.55
N THR A 165 16.07 -28.87 21.07
CA THR A 165 16.55 -28.25 22.30
C THR A 165 16.44 -26.74 22.43
N TRP A 166 15.95 -26.05 21.40
CA TRP A 166 15.64 -24.60 21.44
C TRP A 166 14.18 -24.32 21.83
N ALA A 167 13.36 -25.36 22.01
CA ALA A 167 12.02 -25.23 22.56
C ALA A 167 12.14 -24.82 24.03
N ILE A 168 11.63 -23.63 24.30
CA ILE A 168 11.44 -23.02 25.63
C ILE A 168 12.25 -23.68 26.73
N THR A 169 13.39 -23.09 27.02
CA THR A 169 14.31 -23.58 28.09
C THR A 169 13.53 -23.82 29.36
N PRO A 170 13.53 -25.03 29.96
CA PRO A 170 12.88 -25.28 31.23
C PRO A 170 13.33 -24.27 32.28
N GLU A 171 12.47 -23.87 33.20
CA GLU A 171 12.79 -22.89 34.23
C GLU A 171 14.01 -23.28 35.07
N GLU A 172 14.25 -24.57 35.22
CA GLU A 172 15.40 -25.14 35.90
C GLU A 172 16.73 -24.81 35.22
N SER A 173 16.71 -24.56 33.93
CA SER A 173 17.85 -24.19 33.10
C SER A 173 18.05 -22.69 32.93
N LEU A 174 17.33 -21.86 33.71
CA LEU A 174 17.44 -20.41 33.70
C LEU A 174 18.12 -19.91 34.97
N ARG A 175 18.98 -18.90 34.83
CA ARG A 175 19.57 -18.14 35.93
C ARG A 175 18.98 -16.74 35.93
N ALA A 176 18.53 -16.27 37.10
CA ALA A 176 18.16 -14.88 37.27
C ALA A 176 19.44 -14.03 37.33
N VAL A 177 19.54 -13.03 36.49
CA VAL A 177 20.73 -12.15 36.39
C VAL A 177 20.40 -10.69 36.76
N GLY A 178 19.12 -10.33 36.82
CA GLY A 178 18.71 -8.99 37.18
C GLY A 178 17.26 -8.92 37.65
N ARG A 179 16.92 -7.79 38.25
CA ARG A 179 15.54 -7.36 38.56
C ARG A 179 15.38 -5.91 38.26
N GLU A 180 14.24 -5.53 37.74
CA GLU A 180 13.84 -4.16 37.44
C GLU A 180 12.73 -3.73 38.40
N TYR A 181 12.84 -2.54 39.00
CA TYR A 181 11.90 -2.05 40.01
C TYR A 181 11.82 -0.55 40.04
N ARG A 182 10.77 -0.01 40.67
CA ARG A 182 10.60 1.41 41.01
C ARG A 182 10.40 1.53 42.51
N CYS A 183 11.06 2.54 43.10
CA CYS A 183 10.89 2.85 44.53
C CYS A 183 10.51 4.30 44.67
N THR A 184 9.28 4.56 45.08
CA THR A 184 8.74 5.91 45.29
C THR A 184 9.48 6.73 46.31
N THR A 185 10.21 6.09 47.24
CA THR A 185 10.96 6.78 48.30
C THR A 185 12.38 7.18 47.91
N CYS A 186 13.07 6.34 47.08
CA CYS A 186 14.49 6.54 46.80
C CYS A 186 14.77 7.22 45.46
N HIS A 187 13.86 7.11 44.51
CA HIS A 187 14.06 7.48 43.11
C HIS A 187 12.89 8.29 42.57
N GLU A 188 12.35 9.18 43.40
CA GLU A 188 11.30 10.09 43.01
C GLU A 188 11.90 11.25 42.20
N GLN A 189 11.51 11.40 40.98
CA GLN A 189 11.81 12.53 40.08
C GLN A 189 10.52 13.23 39.70
N SER A 190 10.60 14.41 39.10
CA SER A 190 9.45 15.26 38.72
C SER A 190 8.43 14.60 37.75
N GLY A 191 8.66 13.36 37.32
CA GLY A 191 7.77 12.57 36.47
C GLY A 191 7.33 11.22 37.08
N GLY A 192 7.61 10.97 38.37
CA GLY A 192 7.37 9.71 39.05
C GLY A 192 8.64 8.86 39.26
N PRO A 193 8.55 7.70 39.95
CA PRO A 193 9.71 6.90 40.31
C PRO A 193 10.41 6.29 39.07
N GLU A 194 11.70 6.54 38.94
CA GLU A 194 12.52 6.04 37.85
C GLU A 194 12.72 4.52 37.94
N LEU A 195 12.76 3.85 36.78
CA LEU A 195 13.04 2.41 36.70
C LEU A 195 14.53 2.13 36.99
N GLN A 196 14.78 1.33 38.02
CA GLN A 196 16.11 0.93 38.47
C GLN A 196 16.35 -0.55 38.20
N ALA A 197 17.61 -0.93 38.00
CA ALA A 197 18.04 -2.31 37.89
C ALA A 197 18.94 -2.69 39.09
N ALA A 198 18.84 -3.94 39.56
CA ALA A 198 19.66 -4.47 40.59
C ALA A 198 19.84 -5.99 40.43
N GLU A 199 20.80 -6.59 41.16
CA GLU A 199 20.93 -8.04 41.25
C GLU A 199 19.71 -8.64 41.96
N PRO A 200 19.22 -9.82 41.51
CA PRO A 200 18.12 -10.51 42.16
C PRO A 200 18.54 -11.08 43.50
N THR A 201 17.66 -10.98 44.50
CA THR A 201 17.89 -11.63 45.79
C THR A 201 17.51 -13.12 45.72
N HIS A 202 18.05 -13.91 46.64
CA HIS A 202 17.62 -15.31 46.79
C HIS A 202 16.12 -15.42 47.04
N GLY A 203 15.53 -14.47 47.78
CA GLY A 203 14.08 -14.39 48.02
C GLY A 203 13.29 -14.18 46.74
N ASP A 204 13.75 -13.31 45.85
CA ASP A 204 13.07 -13.04 44.55
C ASP A 204 13.04 -14.29 43.68
N VAL A 205 14.17 -15.00 43.59
CA VAL A 205 14.30 -16.23 42.80
C VAL A 205 13.45 -17.36 43.42
N LYS A 206 13.48 -17.49 44.75
CA LYS A 206 12.68 -18.48 45.48
C LYS A 206 11.17 -18.22 45.25
N LEU A 207 10.74 -16.97 45.35
CA LEU A 207 9.33 -16.60 45.11
C LEU A 207 8.93 -16.90 43.67
N ALA A 208 9.76 -16.50 42.67
CA ALA A 208 9.47 -16.79 41.27
C ALA A 208 9.28 -18.29 41.00
N ARG A 209 10.10 -19.15 41.61
CA ARG A 209 10.06 -20.62 41.42
C ARG A 209 9.04 -21.32 42.31
N SER A 210 8.52 -20.70 43.36
CA SER A 210 7.55 -21.32 44.25
C SER A 210 6.13 -21.37 43.66
N ILE A 211 5.87 -20.65 42.62
CA ILE A 211 4.56 -20.60 42.00
C ILE A 211 4.47 -21.67 40.94
N SER A 212 3.72 -22.73 41.24
CA SER A 212 3.32 -23.70 40.20
C SER A 212 2.06 -23.23 39.51
N PRO A 213 1.94 -23.45 38.20
CA PRO A 213 0.64 -23.22 37.55
C PRO A 213 -0.36 -24.17 38.17
N SER A 214 -1.51 -23.69 38.60
CA SER A 214 -2.57 -24.62 38.94
C SER A 214 -2.90 -25.47 37.71
N GLY A 215 -3.04 -26.77 37.85
CA GLY A 215 -3.41 -27.65 36.73
C GLY A 215 -4.69 -27.15 36.03
N GLU A 216 -5.58 -26.50 36.79
CA GLU A 216 -6.82 -25.91 36.30
C GLU A 216 -6.58 -24.71 35.34
N VAL A 217 -5.70 -23.77 35.66
CA VAL A 217 -5.37 -22.63 34.79
C VAL A 217 -4.74 -23.12 33.49
N ARG A 218 -3.78 -24.06 33.59
CA ARG A 218 -3.12 -24.61 32.41
C ARG A 218 -4.10 -25.36 31.51
N GLU A 219 -4.98 -26.16 32.10
CA GLU A 219 -5.99 -26.88 31.35
C GLU A 219 -7.06 -25.96 30.77
N SER A 220 -7.46 -24.89 31.48
CA SER A 220 -8.36 -23.85 30.97
C SER A 220 -7.73 -23.19 29.73
N MET A 221 -6.44 -22.86 29.78
CA MET A 221 -5.76 -22.26 28.63
C MET A 221 -5.58 -23.25 27.48
N ARG A 222 -5.28 -24.54 27.77
CA ARG A 222 -5.15 -25.56 26.74
C ARG A 222 -6.45 -25.72 25.93
N ARG A 223 -7.60 -25.70 26.58
CA ARG A 223 -8.91 -25.75 25.92
C ARG A 223 -9.23 -24.57 25.00
N ARG A 224 -8.50 -23.47 25.12
CA ARG A 224 -8.66 -22.30 24.24
C ARG A 224 -7.96 -22.43 22.88
N PHE A 225 -7.07 -23.42 22.73
CA PHE A 225 -6.27 -23.62 21.53
C PHE A 225 -6.58 -24.97 20.87
N PRO A 226 -7.49 -25.03 19.90
CA PRO A 226 -7.76 -26.24 19.15
C PRO A 226 -6.49 -26.68 18.38
N ALA A 227 -6.26 -27.99 18.38
CA ALA A 227 -5.15 -28.62 17.71
C ALA A 227 -5.62 -29.91 17.01
N PRO A 228 -4.93 -30.38 15.95
CA PRO A 228 -5.26 -31.63 15.26
C PRO A 228 -5.24 -32.87 16.17
N ARG A 229 -4.48 -32.78 17.28
CA ARG A 229 -4.43 -33.78 18.36
C ARG A 229 -4.54 -33.07 19.71
N PRO A 230 -5.30 -33.59 20.69
CA PRO A 230 -5.52 -32.92 21.97
C PRO A 230 -4.22 -32.63 22.75
N THR A 231 -3.18 -33.40 22.54
CA THR A 231 -1.88 -33.31 23.25
C THR A 231 -0.75 -32.84 22.34
N HIS A 232 -1.04 -31.94 21.39
CA HIS A 232 -0.01 -31.46 20.48
C HIS A 232 0.99 -30.52 21.21
N PRO A 233 2.30 -30.76 21.08
CA PRO A 233 3.32 -29.99 21.82
C PRO A 233 3.30 -28.50 21.56
N LEU A 234 2.83 -28.04 20.38
CA LEU A 234 2.72 -26.62 20.06
C LEU A 234 1.84 -25.85 21.04
N VAL A 235 0.72 -26.45 21.47
CA VAL A 235 -0.19 -25.81 22.43
C VAL A 235 0.49 -25.60 23.77
N ASP A 236 1.20 -26.61 24.25
CA ASP A 236 1.97 -26.50 25.48
C ASP A 236 3.08 -25.46 25.37
N GLN A 237 3.78 -25.40 24.24
CA GLN A 237 4.79 -24.37 23.98
C GLN A 237 4.22 -22.96 23.97
N LEU A 238 3.00 -22.75 23.43
CA LEU A 238 2.33 -21.44 23.46
C LEU A 238 1.98 -21.01 24.88
N ILE A 239 1.56 -21.95 25.72
CA ILE A 239 1.29 -21.70 27.12
C ILE A 239 2.61 -21.42 27.87
N ASP A 240 3.66 -22.19 27.59
CA ASP A 240 4.99 -22.08 28.20
C ASP A 240 5.79 -20.83 27.71
N LEU A 241 5.25 -20.05 26.79
CA LEU A 241 5.73 -18.69 26.54
C LEU A 241 5.64 -17.81 27.80
N HIS A 242 4.77 -18.16 28.73
CA HIS A 242 4.55 -17.45 29.98
C HIS A 242 5.10 -18.27 31.16
N THR A 243 5.73 -17.63 32.13
CA THR A 243 6.02 -18.29 33.40
C THR A 243 4.74 -18.61 34.15
N PRO A 244 4.76 -19.55 35.14
CA PRO A 244 3.57 -19.87 35.91
C PRO A 244 2.86 -18.66 36.50
N ARG A 245 3.58 -17.70 37.06
CA ARG A 245 3.00 -16.48 37.64
C ARG A 245 2.50 -15.50 36.60
N GLN A 246 3.14 -15.42 35.41
CA GLN A 246 2.63 -14.65 34.29
C GLN A 246 1.33 -15.24 33.78
N LEU A 247 1.29 -16.55 33.56
CA LEU A 247 0.11 -17.28 33.09
C LEU A 247 -1.08 -17.10 34.06
N ALA A 248 -0.85 -17.27 35.35
CA ALA A 248 -1.90 -17.09 36.36
C ALA A 248 -2.43 -15.64 36.41
N GLY A 249 -1.52 -14.65 36.38
CA GLY A 249 -1.89 -13.23 36.40
C GLY A 249 -2.67 -12.81 35.17
N LEU A 250 -2.22 -13.18 33.97
CA LEU A 250 -2.91 -12.86 32.69
C LEU A 250 -4.27 -13.56 32.62
N HIS A 251 -4.34 -14.83 33.04
CA HIS A 251 -5.61 -15.57 33.10
C HIS A 251 -6.61 -14.94 34.06
N ALA A 252 -6.15 -14.47 35.23
CA ALA A 252 -7.02 -13.76 36.18
C ALA A 252 -7.59 -12.46 35.60
N ILE A 253 -6.78 -11.67 34.89
CA ILE A 253 -7.23 -10.46 34.19
C ILE A 253 -8.26 -10.82 33.11
N LEU A 254 -7.96 -11.81 32.26
CA LEU A 254 -8.87 -12.28 31.21
C LEU A 254 -10.22 -12.73 31.78
N THR A 255 -10.22 -13.53 32.85
CA THR A 255 -11.44 -14.03 33.49
C THR A 255 -12.33 -12.88 33.97
N ARG A 256 -11.74 -11.77 34.44
CA ARG A 256 -12.52 -10.58 34.87
C ARG A 256 -13.00 -9.73 33.70
N ILE A 257 -12.25 -9.68 32.61
CA ILE A 257 -12.73 -9.04 31.38
C ILE A 257 -13.93 -9.78 30.81
N ASP A 258 -13.88 -11.11 30.80
CA ASP A 258 -14.93 -11.96 30.22
C ASP A 258 -16.16 -12.16 31.18
N GLY A 259 -15.96 -12.05 32.48
CA GLY A 259 -16.99 -12.31 33.50
C GLY A 259 -17.93 -11.15 33.83
N GLU A 260 -17.73 -9.97 33.26
CA GLU A 260 -18.55 -8.79 33.52
C GLU A 260 -19.15 -8.24 32.21
N GLU A 261 -20.46 -7.99 32.22
CA GLU A 261 -21.13 -7.31 31.11
C GLU A 261 -20.71 -5.85 31.02
N ARG A 262 -20.15 -5.49 29.90
CA ARG A 262 -19.74 -4.12 29.55
C ARG A 262 -20.15 -3.82 28.11
N ALA A 263 -20.17 -2.54 27.76
CA ALA A 263 -20.32 -2.13 26.37
C ALA A 263 -19.26 -2.80 25.47
N GLY A 264 -19.66 -3.28 24.32
CA GLY A 264 -18.79 -4.07 23.41
C GLY A 264 -17.47 -3.38 23.10
N ALA A 265 -17.50 -2.08 22.80
CA ALA A 265 -16.30 -1.29 22.52
C ALA A 265 -15.36 -1.15 23.75
N LEU A 266 -15.92 -1.06 24.96
CA LEU A 266 -15.12 -1.04 26.20
C LEU A 266 -14.45 -2.39 26.44
N THR A 267 -15.20 -3.49 26.29
CA THR A 267 -14.63 -4.85 26.36
C THR A 267 -13.56 -5.04 25.30
N ALA A 268 -13.77 -4.54 24.08
CA ALA A 268 -12.81 -4.59 23.00
C ALA A 268 -11.51 -3.84 23.35
N ALA A 269 -11.60 -2.64 23.91
CA ALA A 269 -10.46 -1.86 24.37
C ALA A 269 -9.64 -2.58 25.46
N LEU A 270 -10.32 -3.20 26.44
CA LEU A 270 -9.67 -3.99 27.50
C LEU A 270 -8.99 -5.25 26.93
N ARG A 271 -9.61 -5.93 25.96
CA ARG A 271 -9.02 -7.09 25.28
C ARG A 271 -7.81 -6.69 24.43
N LEU A 272 -7.83 -5.54 23.76
CA LEU A 272 -6.66 -5.01 23.04
C LEU A 272 -5.49 -4.70 23.99
N ALA A 273 -5.78 -4.13 25.16
CA ALA A 273 -4.78 -3.91 26.19
C ALA A 273 -4.23 -5.25 26.75
N LEU A 274 -5.09 -6.25 26.93
CA LEU A 274 -4.66 -7.59 27.34
C LEU A 274 -3.83 -8.30 26.25
N LEU A 275 -4.17 -8.14 24.97
CA LEU A 275 -3.37 -8.67 23.86
C LEU A 275 -1.93 -8.14 23.91
N HIS A 276 -1.76 -6.85 24.17
CA HIS A 276 -0.45 -6.26 24.38
C HIS A 276 0.26 -6.89 25.59
N ALA A 277 -0.44 -7.05 26.71
CA ALA A 277 0.10 -7.65 27.92
C ALA A 277 0.53 -9.10 27.70
N VAL A 278 -0.24 -9.90 26.98
CA VAL A 278 0.08 -11.30 26.65
C VAL A 278 1.40 -11.39 25.86
N ILE A 279 1.63 -10.45 24.94
CA ILE A 279 2.86 -10.43 24.15
C ILE A 279 4.03 -9.90 24.99
N LEU A 280 3.84 -8.83 25.74
CA LEU A 280 4.88 -8.18 26.53
C LEU A 280 5.29 -9.02 27.75
N ALA A 281 4.34 -9.67 28.43
CA ALA A 281 4.57 -10.56 29.55
C ALA A 281 4.79 -12.02 29.06
N SER A 282 5.70 -12.20 28.11
CA SER A 282 6.07 -13.50 27.57
C SER A 282 7.57 -13.58 27.29
N ARG A 283 8.06 -14.78 26.98
CA ARG A 283 9.47 -15.03 26.57
C ARG A 283 9.83 -14.39 25.23
N LEU A 284 8.88 -13.78 24.53
CA LEU A 284 9.12 -12.95 23.33
C LEU A 284 9.72 -11.60 23.70
N ASN A 285 9.64 -11.17 24.96
CA ASN A 285 10.16 -9.90 25.44
C ASN A 285 11.68 -9.97 25.72
N ALA A 286 12.44 -10.14 24.66
CA ALA A 286 13.90 -10.27 24.70
C ALA A 286 14.62 -8.91 24.77
N SER A 287 14.03 -7.86 24.23
CA SER A 287 14.53 -6.49 24.26
C SER A 287 13.56 -5.59 24.99
N ARG A 288 14.06 -4.64 25.78
CA ARG A 288 13.23 -3.74 26.60
C ARG A 288 12.18 -3.02 25.75
N GLY A 289 10.90 -3.29 26.05
CA GLY A 289 9.76 -2.65 25.39
C GLY A 289 9.51 -3.03 23.92
N ARG A 290 10.32 -3.97 23.36
CA ARG A 290 10.17 -4.43 21.98
C ARG A 290 10.13 -5.97 21.94
N PRO A 291 8.98 -6.58 22.19
CA PRO A 291 8.85 -8.03 22.07
C PRO A 291 9.04 -8.48 20.63
N ALA A 292 9.71 -9.63 20.47
CA ALA A 292 9.84 -10.26 19.16
C ALA A 292 8.48 -10.75 18.66
N PRO A 293 8.26 -10.78 17.35
CA PRO A 293 7.05 -11.38 16.80
C PRO A 293 7.02 -12.88 17.11
N ILE A 294 5.83 -13.40 17.44
CA ILE A 294 5.65 -14.83 17.56
C ILE A 294 5.86 -15.50 16.21
N ARG A 295 6.66 -16.56 16.18
CA ARG A 295 6.94 -17.37 15.00
C ARG A 295 6.66 -18.83 15.30
N ILE A 296 5.93 -19.49 14.42
CA ILE A 296 5.68 -20.92 14.45
C ILE A 296 6.23 -21.52 13.15
N SER A 297 7.03 -22.55 13.27
CA SER A 297 7.59 -23.26 12.11
C SER A 297 7.69 -24.72 12.43
N ASN A 298 7.20 -25.57 11.54
CA ASN A 298 7.20 -27.04 11.69
C ASN A 298 6.54 -27.50 13.00
N GLY A 299 5.38 -26.91 13.35
CA GLY A 299 4.64 -27.26 14.55
C GLY A 299 5.32 -26.90 15.86
N ALA A 300 6.25 -25.92 15.85
CA ALA A 300 6.95 -25.50 17.05
C ALA A 300 7.13 -23.99 17.11
N VAL A 301 6.99 -23.41 18.30
CA VAL A 301 7.24 -21.99 18.57
C VAL A 301 8.74 -21.68 18.46
N LYS A 302 9.06 -20.58 17.78
CA LYS A 302 10.43 -20.06 17.71
C LYS A 302 10.56 -18.87 18.67
N VAL A 303 11.40 -19.02 19.66
CA VAL A 303 11.73 -17.96 20.62
C VAL A 303 13.05 -17.31 20.18
N PRO A 304 13.22 -15.98 20.33
CA PRO A 304 14.51 -15.34 20.03
C PRO A 304 15.64 -15.97 20.87
N THR A 305 16.73 -16.30 20.22
CA THR A 305 17.99 -16.69 20.90
C THR A 305 18.64 -15.42 21.42
N THR A 306 18.22 -14.98 22.58
CA THR A 306 18.83 -13.83 23.27
C THR A 306 19.60 -14.31 24.49
N HIS A 307 20.62 -13.54 24.87
CA HIS A 307 21.35 -13.79 26.12
C HIS A 307 20.45 -13.63 27.34
N GLU A 308 19.51 -12.70 27.27
CA GLU A 308 18.60 -12.33 28.34
C GLU A 308 17.18 -12.21 27.87
N TRP A 309 16.21 -12.52 28.72
CA TRP A 309 14.81 -12.16 28.51
C TRP A 309 14.20 -11.58 29.78
N ARG A 310 13.19 -10.70 29.62
CA ARG A 310 12.54 -10.00 30.73
C ARG A 310 11.19 -10.60 31.02
N GLU A 311 11.09 -11.20 32.20
CA GLU A 311 9.81 -11.66 32.75
C GLU A 311 9.03 -10.47 33.29
N ARG A 312 8.31 -9.79 32.43
CA ARG A 312 7.52 -8.59 32.75
C ARG A 312 6.37 -8.93 33.68
N HIS A 313 6.10 -8.07 34.67
CA HIS A 313 4.96 -8.19 35.57
C HIS A 313 3.63 -8.10 34.79
N PRO A 314 2.68 -9.07 34.89
CA PRO A 314 1.47 -9.15 34.08
C PRO A 314 0.56 -7.91 34.17
N TRP A 315 0.34 -7.43 35.40
CA TRP A 315 -0.50 -6.28 35.61
C TRP A 315 0.12 -4.99 35.04
N LEU A 316 1.42 -4.76 35.23
CA LEU A 316 2.11 -3.61 34.65
C LEU A 316 2.16 -3.69 33.13
N ALA A 317 2.27 -4.87 32.57
CA ALA A 317 2.13 -5.07 31.11
C ALA A 317 0.73 -4.74 30.61
N PHE A 318 -0.31 -5.03 31.40
CA PHE A 318 -1.69 -4.66 31.11
C PHE A 318 -1.90 -3.15 31.19
N GLU A 319 -1.34 -2.49 32.21
CA GLU A 319 -1.35 -1.01 32.33
C GLU A 319 -0.63 -0.35 31.14
N ASP A 320 0.48 -0.93 30.66
CA ASP A 320 1.16 -0.43 29.47
C ASP A 320 0.27 -0.59 28.22
N GLY A 321 -0.45 -1.72 28.11
CA GLY A 321 -1.47 -1.92 27.09
C GLY A 321 -2.62 -0.92 27.15
N LEU A 322 -3.11 -0.62 28.36
CA LEU A 322 -4.15 0.40 28.54
C LEU A 322 -3.67 1.79 28.12
N LYS A 323 -2.42 2.16 28.44
CA LYS A 323 -1.82 3.44 27.99
C LYS A 323 -1.77 3.54 26.47
N LEU A 324 -1.34 2.46 25.78
CA LEU A 324 -1.28 2.41 24.32
C LEU A 324 -2.67 2.53 23.70
N VAL A 325 -3.66 1.79 24.22
CA VAL A 325 -5.03 1.85 23.72
C VAL A 325 -5.65 3.24 23.96
N LYS A 326 -5.42 3.85 25.13
CA LYS A 326 -5.90 5.21 25.40
C LYS A 326 -5.25 6.25 24.50
N ALA A 327 -3.94 6.16 24.26
CA ALA A 327 -3.23 7.04 23.32
C ALA A 327 -3.75 6.86 21.87
N PHE A 328 -4.03 5.63 21.47
CA PHE A 328 -4.66 5.30 20.18
C PHE A 328 -6.04 5.96 20.05
N ILE A 329 -6.91 5.78 21.05
CA ILE A 329 -8.24 6.39 21.07
C ILE A 329 -8.16 7.92 21.04
N GLY A 330 -7.25 8.53 21.82
CA GLY A 330 -7.06 9.97 21.82
C GLY A 330 -6.68 10.53 20.44
N LYS A 331 -5.83 9.81 19.69
CA LYS A 331 -5.50 10.17 18.31
C LYS A 331 -6.70 9.98 17.36
N LEU A 332 -7.48 8.91 17.54
CA LEU A 332 -8.70 8.70 16.77
C LEU A 332 -9.71 9.83 16.94
N GLU A 333 -9.93 10.28 18.18
CA GLU A 333 -10.86 11.36 18.49
C GLU A 333 -10.40 12.72 17.98
N ALA A 334 -9.09 12.99 18.06
CA ALA A 334 -8.52 14.23 17.54
C ALA A 334 -8.72 14.39 16.03
N GLY A 335 -8.75 13.29 15.29
CA GLY A 335 -8.90 13.26 13.83
C GLY A 335 -10.35 13.24 13.31
N THR A 336 -11.39 13.15 14.15
CA THR A 336 -12.76 12.97 13.67
C THR A 336 -13.74 13.88 14.40
N PRO A 337 -14.59 14.65 13.67
CA PRO A 337 -15.63 15.44 14.30
C PRO A 337 -16.63 14.56 15.08
N ARG A 338 -17.11 15.02 16.24
CA ARG A 338 -18.12 14.32 17.06
C ARG A 338 -19.41 13.96 16.29
N ALA A 339 -19.71 14.68 15.22
CA ALA A 339 -20.88 14.42 14.37
C ALA A 339 -20.79 13.08 13.60
N ALA A 340 -19.63 12.46 13.54
CA ALA A 340 -19.39 11.19 12.82
C ALA A 340 -19.41 9.94 13.73
N ALA A 341 -20.10 9.96 14.86
CA ALA A 341 -20.22 8.80 15.74
C ALA A 341 -20.93 7.64 15.05
N ALA A 342 -20.33 6.45 15.12
CA ALA A 342 -20.92 5.23 14.56
C ALA A 342 -22.17 4.81 15.36
N ARG A 343 -23.29 4.68 14.66
CA ARG A 343 -24.52 4.05 15.14
C ARG A 343 -24.65 2.69 14.49
N LEU A 344 -24.35 1.64 15.26
CA LEU A 344 -24.38 0.28 14.75
C LEU A 344 -25.81 -0.19 14.49
N GLY A 345 -26.03 -0.79 13.32
CA GLY A 345 -27.26 -1.46 12.94
C GLY A 345 -27.09 -2.98 12.94
N ALA A 346 -28.17 -3.68 13.20
CA ALA A 346 -28.19 -5.14 13.18
C ALA A 346 -28.38 -5.70 11.76
N ASP A 347 -28.97 -4.93 10.87
CA ASP A 347 -29.34 -5.36 9.52
C ASP A 347 -29.22 -4.22 8.48
N LEU A 348 -29.36 -4.59 7.22
CA LEU A 348 -29.31 -3.64 6.10
C LEU A 348 -30.49 -2.66 6.12
N ALA A 349 -31.64 -3.05 6.64
CA ALA A 349 -32.81 -2.18 6.72
C ALA A 349 -32.57 -1.01 7.69
N ALA A 350 -31.91 -1.27 8.83
CA ALA A 350 -31.52 -0.21 9.76
C ALA A 350 -30.51 0.77 9.11
N LEU A 351 -29.63 0.24 8.25
CA LEU A 351 -28.68 1.05 7.49
C LEU A 351 -29.40 1.87 6.40
N GLU A 352 -30.30 1.27 5.64
CA GLU A 352 -31.05 1.93 4.57
C GLU A 352 -32.03 3.00 5.09
N SER A 353 -32.67 2.76 6.22
CA SER A 353 -33.56 3.72 6.89
C SER A 353 -32.83 4.90 7.53
N GLY A 354 -31.50 4.78 7.74
CA GLY A 354 -30.68 5.80 8.40
C GLY A 354 -30.76 5.80 9.93
N ILE A 355 -31.42 4.83 10.54
CA ILE A 355 -31.39 4.58 11.98
C ILE A 355 -29.95 4.27 12.40
N ALA A 356 -29.27 3.44 11.61
CA ALA A 356 -27.86 3.16 11.71
C ALA A 356 -27.05 3.83 10.58
N ASN A 357 -25.76 4.04 10.80
CA ASN A 357 -24.83 4.47 9.78
C ASN A 357 -23.70 3.45 9.54
N VAL A 358 -23.56 2.44 10.41
CA VAL A 358 -22.61 1.34 10.25
C VAL A 358 -23.26 0.01 10.59
N MET A 359 -22.88 -0.99 9.81
CA MET A 359 -23.16 -2.39 10.09
C MET A 359 -21.81 -3.10 10.16
N LEU A 360 -21.46 -3.68 11.30
CA LEU A 360 -20.21 -4.40 11.52
C LEU A 360 -20.50 -5.89 11.65
N ILE A 361 -20.01 -6.68 10.69
CA ILE A 361 -20.41 -8.09 10.52
C ILE A 361 -19.15 -8.96 10.39
N GLU A 362 -19.26 -10.21 10.80
CA GLU A 362 -18.25 -11.21 10.46
C GLU A 362 -18.32 -11.57 8.98
N SER A 363 -17.17 -11.52 8.30
CA SER A 363 -17.06 -11.79 6.87
C SER A 363 -17.15 -13.28 6.58
N THR A 364 -18.36 -13.78 6.46
CA THR A 364 -18.60 -15.13 5.93
C THR A 364 -19.51 -15.05 4.71
N PRO A 365 -19.31 -15.87 3.67
CA PRO A 365 -20.23 -15.94 2.54
C PRO A 365 -21.68 -16.19 2.95
N ALA A 366 -21.89 -16.97 4.03
CA ALA A 366 -23.21 -17.23 4.60
C ALA A 366 -23.82 -15.96 5.22
N ALA A 367 -23.02 -15.09 5.84
CA ALA A 367 -23.50 -13.81 6.36
C ALA A 367 -23.93 -12.86 5.24
N LEU A 368 -23.11 -12.76 4.18
CA LEU A 368 -23.42 -11.97 2.97
C LEU A 368 -24.73 -12.43 2.30
N ARG A 369 -24.96 -13.73 2.22
CA ARG A 369 -26.21 -14.29 1.69
C ARG A 369 -27.42 -13.99 2.58
N ARG A 370 -27.29 -14.16 3.91
CA ARG A 370 -28.39 -13.91 4.87
C ARG A 370 -28.83 -12.46 4.88
N LEU A 371 -27.93 -11.52 4.55
CA LEU A 371 -28.25 -10.10 4.45
C LEU A 371 -29.13 -9.74 3.25
N GLY A 372 -29.44 -10.70 2.39
CA GLY A 372 -30.30 -10.47 1.24
C GLY A 372 -29.66 -9.60 0.16
N LEU A 373 -28.33 -9.51 0.15
CA LEU A 373 -27.56 -8.86 -0.92
C LEU A 373 -27.66 -9.61 -2.26
N HIS A 374 -28.52 -10.64 -2.34
CA HIS A 374 -28.79 -11.33 -3.59
C HIS A 374 -29.70 -10.45 -4.46
N GLY A 375 -29.26 -10.22 -5.69
CA GLY A 375 -29.94 -9.38 -6.67
C GLY A 375 -31.41 -9.68 -6.93
N GLU A 376 -31.91 -10.86 -6.55
CA GLU A 376 -33.31 -11.24 -6.72
C GLU A 376 -34.29 -10.48 -5.81
N ARG A 377 -33.94 -10.20 -4.55
CA ARG A 377 -34.80 -9.41 -3.66
C ARG A 377 -34.77 -7.92 -3.96
N MET A 378 -33.62 -7.39 -4.42
CA MET A 378 -33.47 -5.98 -4.79
C MET A 378 -34.21 -5.66 -6.11
N ALA A 379 -34.25 -6.61 -7.05
CA ALA A 379 -34.98 -6.45 -8.31
C ALA A 379 -36.50 -6.42 -8.14
N HIS A 380 -37.03 -7.04 -7.11
CA HIS A 380 -38.49 -7.11 -6.85
C HIS A 380 -39.03 -5.94 -6.03
N SER A 381 -38.17 -5.19 -5.29
CA SER A 381 -38.61 -4.07 -4.45
C SER A 381 -38.81 -2.75 -5.20
N GLY A 382 -38.42 -2.67 -6.48
CA GLY A 382 -38.54 -1.46 -7.28
C GLY A 382 -37.70 -0.27 -6.79
N SER A 383 -37.01 -0.41 -5.66
CA SER A 383 -36.12 0.64 -5.13
C SER A 383 -34.70 0.43 -5.66
N PRO A 384 -34.04 1.47 -6.20
CA PRO A 384 -32.66 1.36 -6.63
C PRO A 384 -31.74 1.04 -5.44
N SER A 385 -30.80 0.09 -5.62
CA SER A 385 -29.77 -0.17 -4.62
C SER A 385 -29.03 1.11 -4.26
N ARG A 386 -28.86 1.36 -2.98
CA ARG A 386 -28.06 2.50 -2.47
C ARG A 386 -26.59 2.14 -2.31
N ILE A 387 -26.18 0.89 -2.53
CA ILE A 387 -24.78 0.49 -2.50
C ILE A 387 -24.12 1.01 -3.78
N ARG A 388 -23.29 2.03 -3.63
CA ARG A 388 -22.61 2.70 -4.73
C ARG A 388 -21.16 2.27 -4.86
N LEU A 389 -20.55 1.88 -3.76
CA LEU A 389 -19.13 1.59 -3.68
C LEU A 389 -18.89 0.33 -2.86
N VAL A 390 -18.19 -0.62 -3.44
CA VAL A 390 -17.41 -1.60 -2.70
C VAL A 390 -16.00 -1.02 -2.60
N LEU A 391 -15.53 -0.77 -1.40
CA LEU A 391 -14.18 -0.24 -1.14
C LEU A 391 -13.54 -1.09 -0.06
N GLY A 392 -12.31 -1.50 -0.29
CA GLY A 392 -11.55 -2.26 0.70
C GLY A 392 -10.09 -2.37 0.32
N GLN A 393 -9.30 -2.92 1.22
CA GLN A 393 -7.94 -3.37 0.90
C GLN A 393 -8.02 -4.79 0.30
N ALA A 394 -6.98 -5.22 -0.39
CA ALA A 394 -6.85 -6.61 -0.81
C ALA A 394 -7.05 -7.55 0.38
N PRO A 395 -7.67 -8.73 0.23
CA PRO A 395 -7.86 -9.66 1.34
C PRO A 395 -6.57 -9.90 2.09
N LEU A 396 -6.63 -9.85 3.42
CA LEU A 396 -5.45 -9.96 4.27
C LEU A 396 -4.76 -11.30 4.03
N ARG A 397 -3.57 -11.25 3.47
CA ARG A 397 -2.75 -12.43 3.24
C ARG A 397 -2.28 -13.01 4.57
N MET A 398 -2.73 -14.21 4.88
CA MET A 398 -2.40 -14.88 6.13
C MET A 398 -1.03 -15.59 6.01
N THR A 399 0.04 -14.80 6.08
CA THR A 399 1.40 -15.37 6.16
C THR A 399 1.56 -16.23 7.43
N PRO A 400 2.52 -17.16 7.46
CA PRO A 400 2.77 -17.96 8.67
C PRO A 400 2.96 -17.10 9.93
N GLU A 401 3.60 -15.94 9.81
CA GLU A 401 3.80 -15.00 10.91
C GLU A 401 2.48 -14.36 11.37
N ARG A 402 1.68 -13.87 10.43
CA ARG A 402 0.36 -13.30 10.73
C ARG A 402 -0.58 -14.35 11.32
N LEU A 403 -0.56 -15.56 10.78
CA LEU A 403 -1.35 -16.67 11.30
C LEU A 403 -0.93 -17.07 12.71
N ALA A 404 0.37 -17.09 13.00
CA ALA A 404 0.87 -17.38 14.34
C ALA A 404 0.38 -16.34 15.37
N VAL A 405 0.48 -15.05 15.05
CA VAL A 405 -0.02 -13.96 15.91
C VAL A 405 -1.53 -14.05 16.07
N THR A 406 -2.25 -14.26 14.97
CA THR A 406 -3.73 -14.37 14.99
C THR A 406 -4.19 -15.58 15.79
N TYR A 407 -3.58 -16.75 15.58
CA TYR A 407 -3.90 -17.97 16.33
C TYR A 407 -3.66 -17.76 17.83
N HIS A 408 -2.50 -17.24 18.21
CA HIS A 408 -2.15 -17.00 19.61
C HIS A 408 -3.07 -15.96 20.26
N GLY A 409 -3.23 -14.79 19.63
CA GLY A 409 -4.08 -13.72 20.16
C GLY A 409 -5.56 -14.10 20.22
N THR A 410 -6.09 -14.77 19.19
CA THR A 410 -7.48 -15.23 19.16
C THR A 410 -7.74 -16.30 20.23
N GLY A 411 -6.80 -17.23 20.41
CA GLY A 411 -6.89 -18.24 21.47
C GLY A 411 -6.94 -17.62 22.86
N TRP A 412 -6.07 -16.65 23.13
CA TRP A 412 -6.10 -15.90 24.39
C TRP A 412 -7.42 -15.15 24.60
N LEU A 413 -7.86 -14.36 23.61
CA LEU A 413 -8.95 -13.40 23.81
C LEU A 413 -10.34 -14.00 23.63
N PHE A 414 -10.51 -14.98 22.75
CA PHE A 414 -11.83 -15.50 22.36
C PHE A 414 -12.00 -16.99 22.59
N GLY A 415 -10.88 -17.76 22.62
CA GLY A 415 -10.89 -19.20 22.83
C GLY A 415 -11.13 -20.03 21.57
N ALA A 416 -11.38 -21.32 21.78
CA ALA A 416 -11.39 -22.34 20.73
C ALA A 416 -12.39 -22.09 19.61
N GLY A 417 -13.59 -21.58 19.92
CA GLY A 417 -14.62 -21.32 18.91
C GLY A 417 -14.16 -20.37 17.83
N ALA A 418 -13.57 -19.23 18.24
CA ALA A 418 -13.04 -18.24 17.30
C ALA A 418 -11.77 -18.74 16.59
N VAL A 419 -10.91 -19.49 17.28
CA VAL A 419 -9.71 -20.07 16.66
C VAL A 419 -10.05 -21.09 15.59
N SER A 420 -11.13 -21.82 15.74
CA SER A 420 -11.58 -22.80 14.74
C SER A 420 -11.98 -22.17 13.40
N MET A 421 -12.20 -20.86 13.38
CA MET A 421 -12.42 -20.10 12.14
C MET A 421 -11.13 -19.82 11.35
N LEU A 422 -9.96 -20.01 11.96
CA LEU A 422 -8.69 -19.73 11.33
C LEU A 422 -8.18 -20.97 10.58
N PRO A 423 -7.41 -20.80 9.48
CA PRO A 423 -6.76 -21.91 8.79
C PRO A 423 -5.52 -22.40 9.56
N TYR A 424 -5.69 -22.71 10.84
CA TYR A 424 -4.59 -22.94 11.78
C TYR A 424 -3.84 -24.27 11.56
N ASP A 425 -4.41 -25.23 10.82
CA ASP A 425 -3.78 -26.53 10.56
C ASP A 425 -2.39 -26.43 9.95
N SER A 426 -2.15 -25.39 9.16
CA SER A 426 -0.84 -25.14 8.55
C SER A 426 0.27 -24.84 9.58
N LEU A 427 -0.09 -24.39 10.79
CA LEU A 427 0.87 -24.13 11.87
C LEU A 427 1.43 -25.44 12.47
N PHE A 428 0.69 -26.54 12.35
CA PHE A 428 1.00 -27.84 12.92
C PHE A 428 1.77 -28.76 11.96
N ARG A 429 1.87 -28.37 10.70
CA ARG A 429 2.53 -29.16 9.63
C ARG A 429 3.77 -28.44 9.12
N SER A 430 4.74 -29.23 8.65
CA SER A 430 5.77 -28.70 7.74
C SER A 430 5.11 -28.40 6.39
N ALA A 431 4.50 -27.25 6.29
CA ALA A 431 3.96 -26.83 5.01
C ALA A 431 5.11 -26.50 4.05
N PRO A 432 5.08 -26.97 2.80
CA PRO A 432 5.95 -26.41 1.79
C PRO A 432 5.73 -24.89 1.74
N LYS A 433 6.81 -24.12 1.59
CA LYS A 433 6.71 -22.68 1.40
C LYS A 433 5.75 -22.44 0.25
N ALA A 434 4.67 -21.71 0.49
CA ALA A 434 3.78 -21.31 -0.59
C ALA A 434 4.61 -20.57 -1.64
N SER A 435 4.51 -20.96 -2.89
CA SER A 435 5.16 -20.22 -3.96
C SER A 435 4.45 -18.88 -4.14
N PRO A 436 5.14 -17.81 -4.54
CA PRO A 436 4.50 -16.53 -4.87
C PRO A 436 3.34 -16.68 -5.87
N ALA A 437 3.45 -17.65 -6.77
CA ALA A 437 2.39 -17.98 -7.73
C ALA A 437 1.13 -18.55 -7.05
N ALA A 438 1.28 -19.43 -6.06
CA ALA A 438 0.15 -19.99 -5.32
C ALA A 438 -0.55 -18.91 -4.49
N GLU A 439 0.21 -18.01 -3.92
CA GLU A 439 -0.31 -16.89 -3.15
C GLU A 439 -1.09 -15.90 -4.01
N ALA A 440 -0.55 -15.51 -5.16
CA ALA A 440 -1.24 -14.65 -6.12
C ALA A 440 -2.52 -15.31 -6.66
N HIS A 441 -2.50 -16.62 -6.86
CA HIS A 441 -3.68 -17.38 -7.25
C HIS A 441 -4.78 -17.34 -6.16
N GLU A 442 -4.41 -17.53 -4.89
CA GLU A 442 -5.38 -17.49 -3.78
C GLU A 442 -5.97 -16.09 -3.61
N LEU A 443 -5.17 -15.04 -3.80
CA LEU A 443 -5.66 -13.66 -3.84
C LEU A 443 -6.72 -13.48 -4.94
N ALA A 444 -6.45 -13.96 -6.15
CA ALA A 444 -7.39 -13.87 -7.27
C ALA A 444 -8.70 -14.60 -6.98
N ARG A 445 -8.62 -15.81 -6.38
CA ARG A 445 -9.81 -16.58 -5.99
C ARG A 445 -10.62 -15.89 -4.90
N SER A 446 -9.96 -15.41 -3.86
CA SER A 446 -10.61 -14.74 -2.72
C SER A 446 -11.34 -13.47 -3.17
N LEU A 447 -10.67 -12.61 -3.94
CA LEU A 447 -11.30 -11.42 -4.52
C LEU A 447 -12.46 -11.78 -5.46
N GLY A 448 -12.26 -12.76 -6.32
CA GLY A 448 -13.31 -13.22 -7.24
C GLY A 448 -14.56 -13.65 -6.52
N ARG A 449 -14.44 -14.41 -5.42
CA ARG A 449 -15.59 -14.82 -4.58
C ARG A 449 -16.28 -13.62 -3.94
N SER A 450 -15.52 -12.74 -3.30
CA SER A 450 -16.07 -11.56 -2.62
C SER A 450 -16.82 -10.66 -3.61
N LEU A 451 -16.22 -10.39 -4.77
CA LEU A 451 -16.84 -9.57 -5.81
C LEU A 451 -18.05 -10.25 -6.46
N ALA A 452 -18.03 -11.58 -6.63
CA ALA A 452 -19.17 -12.32 -7.16
C ALA A 452 -20.39 -12.22 -6.25
N ILE A 453 -20.18 -12.14 -4.94
CA ILE A 453 -21.24 -11.97 -3.94
C ILE A 453 -21.77 -10.54 -3.94
N ALA A 454 -20.89 -9.55 -4.02
CA ALA A 454 -21.23 -8.14 -3.87
C ALA A 454 -21.72 -7.48 -5.15
N SER A 455 -21.22 -7.91 -6.32
CA SER A 455 -21.53 -7.24 -7.60
C SER A 455 -23.03 -7.18 -7.93
N PRO A 456 -23.86 -8.19 -7.62
CA PRO A 456 -25.30 -8.10 -7.84
C PRO A 456 -26.01 -7.05 -6.96
N ALA A 457 -25.41 -6.70 -5.82
CA ALA A 457 -25.97 -5.71 -4.89
C ALA A 457 -25.55 -4.28 -5.23
N LEU A 458 -24.51 -4.10 -6.04
CA LEU A 458 -24.09 -2.78 -6.51
C LEU A 458 -25.13 -2.15 -7.42
N SER A 459 -25.33 -0.85 -7.27
CA SER A 459 -26.14 -0.08 -8.22
C SER A 459 -25.48 -0.13 -9.62
N HIS A 460 -26.26 0.09 -10.66
CA HIS A 460 -25.76 0.07 -12.04
C HIS A 460 -24.60 1.06 -12.31
N ASN A 461 -24.52 2.13 -11.52
CA ASN A 461 -23.41 3.09 -11.54
C ASN A 461 -22.35 2.82 -10.45
N GLY A 462 -22.48 1.73 -9.71
CA GLY A 462 -21.57 1.38 -8.63
C GLY A 462 -20.18 1.00 -9.13
N ARG A 463 -19.23 1.07 -8.21
CA ARG A 463 -17.84 0.68 -8.44
C ARG A 463 -17.38 -0.27 -7.35
N ALA A 464 -16.49 -1.18 -7.73
CA ALA A 464 -15.70 -1.93 -6.78
C ALA A 464 -14.25 -1.46 -6.87
N VAL A 465 -13.70 -1.04 -5.77
CA VAL A 465 -12.34 -0.49 -5.64
C VAL A 465 -11.60 -1.28 -4.60
N ILE A 466 -10.45 -1.83 -4.95
CA ILE A 466 -9.55 -2.53 -4.03
C ILE A 466 -8.19 -1.85 -4.02
N LEU A 467 -7.76 -1.47 -2.83
CA LEU A 467 -6.43 -0.94 -2.57
C LEU A 467 -5.46 -2.10 -2.33
N LEU A 468 -4.31 -2.07 -2.99
CA LEU A 468 -3.29 -3.11 -2.90
C LEU A 468 -2.24 -2.74 -1.83
N ASP A 469 -1.74 -3.76 -1.13
CA ASP A 469 -0.75 -3.59 -0.05
C ASP A 469 0.70 -3.57 -0.55
N ASP A 470 0.94 -4.10 -1.74
CA ASP A 470 2.26 -4.18 -2.35
C ASP A 470 2.23 -3.74 -3.82
N ASP A 471 3.37 -3.34 -4.33
CA ASP A 471 3.60 -2.89 -5.70
C ASP A 471 3.99 -4.03 -6.66
N GLN A 472 3.72 -5.28 -6.28
CA GLN A 472 4.13 -6.42 -7.08
C GLN A 472 3.21 -6.59 -8.30
N PRO A 473 3.78 -6.72 -9.51
CA PRO A 473 3.00 -6.98 -10.72
C PRO A 473 2.06 -8.19 -10.61
N ALA A 474 2.48 -9.24 -9.89
CA ALA A 474 1.67 -10.43 -9.67
C ALA A 474 0.41 -10.15 -8.84
N THR A 475 0.47 -9.24 -7.87
CA THR A 475 -0.67 -8.82 -7.05
C THR A 475 -1.69 -8.07 -7.90
N LEU A 476 -1.26 -7.16 -8.77
CA LEU A 476 -2.15 -6.44 -9.69
C LEU A 476 -2.84 -7.38 -10.68
N VAL A 477 -2.08 -8.30 -11.28
CA VAL A 477 -2.63 -9.31 -12.21
C VAL A 477 -3.61 -10.22 -11.48
N ALA A 478 -3.31 -10.64 -10.25
CA ALA A 478 -4.19 -11.46 -9.44
C ALA A 478 -5.51 -10.74 -9.14
N ALA A 479 -5.44 -9.47 -8.76
CA ALA A 479 -6.62 -8.66 -8.50
C ALA A 479 -7.48 -8.49 -9.76
N ALA A 480 -6.87 -8.16 -10.90
CA ALA A 480 -7.57 -8.02 -12.17
C ALA A 480 -8.27 -9.33 -12.60
N LEU A 481 -7.59 -10.47 -12.48
CA LEU A 481 -8.15 -11.78 -12.76
C LEU A 481 -9.29 -12.14 -11.79
N GLY A 482 -9.19 -11.77 -10.52
CA GLY A 482 -10.25 -11.97 -9.54
C GLY A 482 -11.54 -11.26 -9.95
N GLY A 483 -11.47 -9.98 -10.31
CA GLY A 483 -12.62 -9.22 -10.80
C GLY A 483 -13.22 -9.80 -12.08
N ALA A 484 -12.35 -10.17 -13.03
CA ALA A 484 -12.79 -10.81 -14.28
C ALA A 484 -13.45 -12.19 -14.02
N ALA A 485 -12.96 -12.96 -13.05
CA ALA A 485 -13.59 -14.20 -12.61
C ALA A 485 -14.99 -13.97 -12.03
N ALA A 486 -15.21 -12.84 -11.37
CA ALA A 486 -16.52 -12.40 -10.88
C ALA A 486 -17.44 -11.85 -12.01
N GLY A 487 -16.96 -11.77 -13.24
CA GLY A 487 -17.69 -11.16 -14.35
C GLY A 487 -17.69 -9.64 -14.35
N CYS A 488 -16.93 -9.02 -13.46
CA CYS A 488 -16.76 -7.57 -13.42
C CYS A 488 -15.84 -7.12 -14.56
N ARG A 489 -16.03 -5.89 -15.02
CA ARG A 489 -15.19 -5.27 -16.06
C ARG A 489 -14.17 -4.35 -15.42
N LEU A 490 -12.94 -4.48 -15.84
CA LEU A 490 -11.84 -3.66 -15.37
C LEU A 490 -11.91 -2.25 -15.97
N VAL A 491 -11.88 -1.23 -15.11
CA VAL A 491 -11.96 0.18 -15.52
C VAL A 491 -10.65 0.89 -15.30
N ASP A 492 -9.98 0.59 -14.20
CA ASP A 492 -8.70 1.17 -13.82
C ASP A 492 -7.87 0.13 -13.05
N ALA A 493 -6.57 0.14 -13.28
CA ALA A 493 -5.61 -0.70 -12.59
C ALA A 493 -4.25 -0.02 -12.61
N ARG A 494 -3.68 0.27 -11.45
CA ARG A 494 -2.41 0.99 -11.33
C ARG A 494 -1.59 0.48 -10.17
N LEU A 495 -0.26 0.47 -10.33
CA LEU A 495 0.70 0.34 -9.25
C LEU A 495 1.27 1.73 -8.93
N HIS A 496 1.44 2.03 -7.67
CA HIS A 496 2.02 3.27 -7.18
C HIS A 496 3.36 2.99 -6.49
N ARG A 497 4.31 3.88 -6.69
CA ARG A 497 5.56 3.89 -5.94
C ARG A 497 5.63 5.20 -5.15
N GLY A 498 5.37 5.13 -3.85
CA GLY A 498 5.43 6.27 -2.95
C GLY A 498 5.05 5.86 -1.53
N ASP A 499 5.61 6.54 -0.54
CA ASP A 499 5.49 6.15 0.87
C ASP A 499 4.12 6.50 1.50
N ASP A 500 3.34 7.40 0.89
CA ASP A 500 2.12 7.96 1.49
C ASP A 500 0.80 7.51 0.83
N SER A 501 0.86 6.55 -0.10
CA SER A 501 -0.32 6.03 -0.80
C SER A 501 -0.35 4.50 -0.77
N SER A 502 -1.52 3.93 -1.07
CA SER A 502 -1.64 2.49 -1.31
C SER A 502 -0.70 2.08 -2.45
N ALA A 503 -0.10 0.90 -2.34
CA ALA A 503 0.87 0.40 -3.33
C ALA A 503 0.26 0.16 -4.72
N GLY A 504 -1.06 0.12 -4.81
CA GLY A 504 -1.80 0.05 -6.07
C GLY A 504 -3.31 0.10 -5.86
N ILE A 505 -4.01 0.26 -6.97
CA ILE A 505 -5.48 0.32 -6.99
C ILE A 505 -6.04 -0.44 -8.18
N VAL A 506 -7.16 -1.10 -7.98
CA VAL A 506 -7.92 -1.75 -9.05
C VAL A 506 -9.39 -1.40 -8.93
N VAL A 507 -9.99 -0.96 -10.03
CA VAL A 507 -11.38 -0.50 -10.10
C VAL A 507 -12.16 -1.30 -11.13
N TRP A 508 -13.33 -1.81 -10.72
CA TRP A 508 -14.23 -2.55 -11.59
C TRP A 508 -15.64 -1.94 -11.59
N VAL A 509 -16.36 -2.26 -12.67
CA VAL A 509 -17.81 -2.08 -12.77
C VAL A 509 -18.50 -3.44 -12.72
N PRO A 510 -19.71 -3.53 -12.13
CA PRO A 510 -20.47 -4.77 -12.11
C PRO A 510 -20.88 -5.20 -13.52
N PRO A 511 -21.15 -6.50 -13.75
CA PRO A 511 -21.45 -7.04 -15.08
C PRO A 511 -22.72 -6.46 -15.72
N THR A 512 -23.65 -5.93 -14.94
CA THR A 512 -24.91 -5.31 -15.42
C THR A 512 -24.82 -3.79 -15.61
N GLY A 513 -23.65 -3.20 -15.34
CA GLY A 513 -23.46 -1.76 -15.42
C GLY A 513 -23.36 -1.25 -16.85
N VAL A 514 -24.37 -0.55 -17.34
CA VAL A 514 -24.22 0.32 -18.50
C VAL A 514 -23.25 1.43 -18.10
N MET A 515 -22.21 1.67 -18.91
CA MET A 515 -21.32 2.81 -18.72
C MET A 515 -22.13 4.11 -18.92
N VAL A 516 -22.64 4.63 -17.84
CA VAL A 516 -23.09 6.04 -17.82
C VAL A 516 -21.84 6.86 -17.49
N PRO A 517 -21.54 7.94 -18.22
CA PRO A 517 -20.48 8.88 -17.83
C PRO A 517 -20.65 9.22 -16.36
N GLY A 518 -19.59 9.13 -15.56
CA GLY A 518 -19.66 9.41 -14.13
C GLY A 518 -20.34 10.75 -13.83
N PRO A 519 -20.88 10.95 -12.63
CA PRO A 519 -21.53 12.20 -12.27
C PRO A 519 -20.55 13.32 -12.60
N ARG A 520 -21.05 14.31 -13.35
CA ARG A 520 -20.29 15.52 -13.65
C ARG A 520 -19.90 16.13 -12.32
N THR A 521 -18.66 15.95 -11.90
CA THR A 521 -18.12 16.72 -10.79
C THR A 521 -18.37 18.19 -11.09
N ARG A 522 -18.58 19.01 -10.08
CA ARG A 522 -18.78 20.47 -10.24
C ARG A 522 -17.68 21.16 -11.06
N ALA A 523 -16.59 20.48 -11.38
CA ALA A 523 -15.50 20.89 -12.26
C ALA A 523 -15.86 20.93 -13.77
N ASN A 524 -16.97 20.36 -14.21
CA ASN A 524 -17.41 20.39 -15.62
C ASN A 524 -18.21 21.65 -16.00
N ARG A 525 -18.00 22.77 -15.34
CA ARG A 525 -18.38 24.05 -15.92
C ARG A 525 -17.37 24.32 -17.04
N PRO A 526 -17.81 24.51 -18.31
CA PRO A 526 -16.86 24.83 -19.36
C PRO A 526 -16.15 26.12 -18.97
N LEU A 527 -14.81 26.04 -18.88
CA LEU A 527 -14.00 27.24 -18.83
C LEU A 527 -14.29 28.09 -20.06
N PRO A 528 -14.39 29.42 -19.95
CA PRO A 528 -14.53 30.27 -21.10
C PRO A 528 -13.37 29.99 -22.06
N PRO A 529 -13.60 30.04 -23.39
CA PRO A 529 -12.56 29.76 -24.36
C PRO A 529 -11.42 30.78 -24.15
N VAL A 530 -10.21 30.24 -23.98
CA VAL A 530 -8.99 31.05 -24.01
C VAL A 530 -8.90 31.62 -25.42
N ALA A 531 -9.07 32.92 -25.56
CA ALA A 531 -8.87 33.61 -26.80
C ALA A 531 -7.40 33.61 -27.18
N GLY A 532 -7.06 32.95 -28.26
CA GLY A 532 -5.74 33.07 -28.87
C GLY A 532 -5.11 31.71 -29.22
N GLY A 533 -5.51 31.17 -30.37
CA GLY A 533 -4.84 30.00 -30.95
C GLY A 533 -5.81 29.27 -31.89
N ALA A 534 -5.88 29.73 -33.14
CA ALA A 534 -6.57 29.01 -34.21
C ALA A 534 -5.76 27.77 -34.58
N GLY A 535 -6.05 26.66 -33.91
CA GLY A 535 -5.74 25.32 -34.30
C GLY A 535 -6.95 24.49 -33.95
N ASP A 536 -7.65 24.04 -34.97
CA ASP A 536 -8.78 23.12 -34.88
C ASP A 536 -8.34 21.91 -34.08
N PRO A 537 -8.85 21.60 -32.86
CA PRO A 537 -8.54 20.37 -32.19
C PRO A 537 -9.20 19.25 -32.95
N GLY A 538 -8.46 18.66 -33.86
CA GLY A 538 -8.86 17.48 -34.61
C GLY A 538 -9.53 16.50 -33.66
N THR A 539 -10.79 16.25 -33.96
CA THR A 539 -11.61 15.19 -33.36
C THR A 539 -10.78 13.94 -33.20
N ILE A 540 -10.43 13.60 -31.96
CA ILE A 540 -9.79 12.32 -31.66
C ILE A 540 -10.80 11.25 -32.04
N PRO A 541 -10.54 10.43 -33.08
CA PRO A 541 -11.45 9.37 -33.45
C PRO A 541 -11.31 8.28 -32.40
N GLY A 542 -12.37 7.94 -31.72
CA GLY A 542 -12.41 6.66 -31.03
C GLY A 542 -12.83 6.62 -29.59
N ARG A 543 -13.78 7.44 -29.16
CA ARG A 543 -14.70 7.00 -28.12
C ARG A 543 -15.96 6.45 -28.76
N GLY A 544 -15.84 5.25 -29.29
CA GLY A 544 -17.02 4.43 -29.61
C GLY A 544 -17.82 4.27 -28.33
N VAL A 545 -19.10 4.60 -28.38
CA VAL A 545 -20.11 4.18 -27.42
C VAL A 545 -19.93 2.67 -27.27
N PHE A 546 -19.42 2.21 -26.13
CA PHE A 546 -19.30 0.78 -25.89
C PHE A 546 -20.70 0.21 -25.75
N ALA A 547 -21.15 -0.44 -26.79
CA ALA A 547 -22.24 -1.39 -26.67
C ALA A 547 -21.82 -2.48 -25.67
N PRO A 548 -22.73 -2.99 -24.82
CA PRO A 548 -22.41 -4.16 -24.00
C PRO A 548 -21.91 -5.25 -24.96
N PRO A 549 -20.86 -6.01 -24.59
CA PRO A 549 -20.41 -7.07 -25.44
C PRO A 549 -21.60 -8.01 -25.68
N GLU A 550 -22.03 -8.14 -26.91
CA GLU A 550 -22.80 -9.29 -27.35
C GLU A 550 -22.12 -10.51 -26.72
N LYS A 551 -22.91 -11.43 -26.16
CA LYS A 551 -22.53 -12.64 -25.43
C LYS A 551 -21.06 -12.99 -25.63
N LEU A 552 -20.22 -12.73 -24.61
CA LEU A 552 -18.80 -13.03 -24.64
C LEU A 552 -18.63 -14.44 -25.23
N ASP A 553 -18.02 -14.51 -26.41
CA ASP A 553 -17.72 -15.78 -27.08
C ASP A 553 -17.10 -16.75 -26.05
N ASP A 554 -17.75 -17.88 -25.82
CA ASP A 554 -17.39 -18.88 -24.82
C ASP A 554 -16.09 -19.66 -25.15
N GLY A 555 -15.32 -19.18 -26.13
CA GLY A 555 -14.08 -19.78 -26.59
C GLY A 555 -12.96 -19.84 -25.52
N PRO A 556 -11.96 -20.71 -25.74
CA PRO A 556 -10.79 -20.81 -24.87
C PRO A 556 -9.91 -19.57 -24.92
N PHE A 557 -9.06 -19.38 -23.89
CA PHE A 557 -8.02 -18.36 -23.92
C PHE A 557 -7.08 -18.57 -25.12
N ARG A 558 -6.87 -17.51 -25.91
CA ARG A 558 -6.05 -17.52 -27.11
C ARG A 558 -4.79 -16.68 -26.90
N ALA A 559 -3.67 -17.31 -26.62
CA ALA A 559 -2.41 -16.63 -26.33
C ALA A 559 -1.95 -15.68 -27.45
N GLY A 560 -2.12 -16.06 -28.74
CA GLY A 560 -1.76 -15.18 -29.86
C GLY A 560 -2.62 -13.93 -29.95
N VAL A 561 -3.94 -14.00 -29.66
CA VAL A 561 -4.81 -12.83 -29.61
C VAL A 561 -4.44 -11.94 -28.41
N ALA A 562 -4.14 -12.55 -27.28
CA ALA A 562 -3.70 -11.81 -26.09
C ALA A 562 -2.37 -11.06 -26.35
N ALA A 563 -1.39 -11.71 -26.97
CA ALA A 563 -0.12 -11.11 -27.37
C ALA A 563 -0.33 -9.92 -28.31
N GLN A 564 -1.14 -10.10 -29.35
CA GLN A 564 -1.50 -9.00 -30.26
C GLN A 564 -2.16 -7.82 -29.50
N THR A 565 -3.12 -8.13 -28.61
CA THR A 565 -3.77 -7.09 -27.78
C THR A 565 -2.76 -6.35 -26.91
N VAL A 566 -1.78 -7.04 -26.33
CA VAL A 566 -0.69 -6.42 -25.53
C VAL A 566 0.09 -5.44 -26.40
N THR A 567 0.54 -5.85 -27.59
CA THR A 567 1.30 -4.97 -28.49
C THR A 567 0.48 -3.74 -28.91
N GLU A 568 -0.77 -3.94 -29.35
CA GLU A 568 -1.63 -2.84 -29.78
C GLU A 568 -1.93 -1.84 -28.65
N THR A 569 -2.22 -2.36 -27.45
CA THR A 569 -2.47 -1.51 -26.27
C THR A 569 -1.21 -0.76 -25.85
N ALA A 570 -0.04 -1.43 -25.84
CA ALA A 570 1.21 -0.78 -25.49
C ALA A 570 1.58 0.34 -26.48
N VAL A 571 1.42 0.12 -27.76
CA VAL A 571 1.67 1.16 -28.79
C VAL A 571 0.73 2.35 -28.60
N MET A 572 -0.57 2.09 -28.39
CA MET A 572 -1.56 3.15 -28.15
C MET A 572 -1.21 3.96 -26.88
N LEU A 573 -0.83 3.27 -25.82
CA LEU A 573 -0.43 3.90 -24.55
C LEU A 573 0.82 4.78 -24.72
N LEU A 574 1.89 4.22 -25.32
CA LEU A 574 3.14 4.94 -25.54
C LEU A 574 2.97 6.16 -26.45
N LYS A 575 2.13 6.04 -27.50
CA LYS A 575 1.74 7.19 -28.32
C LYS A 575 1.02 8.27 -27.52
N ALA A 576 0.05 7.87 -26.70
CA ALA A 576 -0.71 8.81 -25.89
C ALA A 576 0.15 9.50 -24.83
N ARG A 577 1.09 8.78 -24.22
CA ARG A 577 2.05 9.35 -23.25
C ARG A 577 3.06 10.30 -23.90
N GLY A 578 3.52 9.97 -25.10
CA GLY A 578 4.58 10.69 -25.77
C GLY A 578 5.97 10.51 -25.16
N GLU A 579 6.13 9.55 -24.27
CA GLU A 579 7.39 9.22 -23.58
C GLU A 579 7.49 7.73 -23.23
N PRO A 580 8.70 7.19 -23.03
CA PRO A 580 8.89 5.80 -22.59
C PRO A 580 8.18 5.51 -21.28
N ALA A 581 7.79 4.26 -21.09
CA ALA A 581 7.13 3.81 -19.88
C ALA A 581 7.75 2.52 -19.34
N SER A 582 7.75 2.38 -18.01
CA SER A 582 8.17 1.14 -17.36
C SER A 582 7.09 0.05 -17.48
N PHE A 583 7.51 -1.20 -17.31
CA PHE A 583 6.62 -2.35 -17.30
C PHE A 583 5.46 -2.16 -16.29
N GLU A 584 5.80 -1.76 -15.08
CA GLU A 584 4.83 -1.59 -13.99
C GLU A 584 3.81 -0.49 -14.32
N HIS A 585 4.28 0.56 -14.97
CA HIS A 585 3.41 1.66 -15.37
C HIS A 585 2.41 1.24 -16.46
N MET A 586 2.85 0.44 -17.42
CA MET A 586 2.00 -0.02 -18.52
C MET A 586 1.05 -1.16 -18.13
N LEU A 587 1.41 -1.94 -17.12
CA LEU A 587 0.73 -3.20 -16.79
C LEU A 587 -0.77 -3.02 -16.58
N GLY A 588 -1.21 -1.97 -15.90
CA GLY A 588 -2.62 -1.70 -15.66
C GLY A 588 -3.42 -1.51 -16.95
N ASP A 589 -2.92 -0.67 -17.86
CA ASP A 589 -3.58 -0.42 -19.14
C ASP A 589 -3.58 -1.66 -20.05
N LEU A 590 -2.50 -2.46 -20.00
CA LEU A 590 -2.44 -3.74 -20.73
C LEU A 590 -3.50 -4.72 -20.21
N LEU A 591 -3.72 -4.78 -18.90
CA LEU A 591 -4.78 -5.60 -18.31
C LEU A 591 -6.18 -5.09 -18.72
N ILE A 592 -6.39 -3.78 -18.78
CA ILE A 592 -7.63 -3.17 -19.29
C ILE A 592 -7.84 -3.53 -20.78
N GLY A 593 -6.81 -3.48 -21.60
CA GLY A 593 -6.85 -3.91 -23.00
C GLY A 593 -7.24 -5.39 -23.13
N LEU A 594 -6.64 -6.25 -22.31
CA LEU A 594 -6.95 -7.69 -22.27
C LEU A 594 -8.37 -7.98 -21.76
N ASP A 595 -8.88 -7.17 -20.85
CA ASP A 595 -10.28 -7.25 -20.39
C ASP A 595 -11.25 -6.86 -21.50
N ARG A 596 -10.98 -5.76 -22.20
CA ARG A 596 -11.79 -5.29 -23.33
C ARG A 596 -11.85 -6.30 -24.49
N SER A 597 -10.75 -7.01 -24.76
CA SER A 597 -10.71 -8.08 -25.78
C SER A 597 -11.30 -9.41 -25.28
N GLY A 598 -11.76 -9.46 -24.02
CA GLY A 598 -12.32 -10.65 -23.39
C GLY A 598 -11.29 -11.74 -23.04
N GLN A 599 -9.98 -11.52 -23.28
CA GLN A 599 -8.95 -12.51 -22.97
C GLN A 599 -8.76 -12.67 -21.47
N LEU A 600 -8.89 -11.58 -20.68
CA LEU A 600 -8.80 -11.64 -19.23
C LEU A 600 -9.92 -12.52 -18.63
N ALA A 601 -11.16 -12.32 -19.08
CA ALA A 601 -12.30 -13.12 -18.64
C ALA A 601 -12.15 -14.60 -19.01
N ARG A 602 -11.63 -14.91 -20.21
CA ARG A 602 -11.39 -16.30 -20.66
C ARG A 602 -10.34 -17.00 -19.81
N LEU A 603 -9.24 -16.31 -19.47
CA LEU A 603 -8.20 -16.86 -18.59
C LEU A 603 -8.72 -17.01 -17.16
N ALA A 604 -9.50 -16.05 -16.67
CA ALA A 604 -10.06 -16.05 -15.32
C ALA A 604 -11.06 -17.19 -15.04
N ARG A 605 -11.62 -17.83 -16.09
CA ARG A 605 -12.46 -19.04 -15.92
C ARG A 605 -11.70 -20.17 -15.26
N SER A 606 -10.40 -20.29 -15.47
CA SER A 606 -9.58 -21.31 -14.81
C SER A 606 -9.49 -21.15 -13.28
N LEU A 607 -9.90 -20.01 -12.76
CA LEU A 607 -10.00 -19.74 -11.30
C LEU A 607 -11.30 -20.30 -10.70
N ARG A 608 -12.30 -20.57 -11.53
CA ARG A 608 -13.60 -21.12 -11.08
C ARG A 608 -13.47 -22.61 -10.85
N PRO A 609 -14.18 -23.17 -9.85
CA PRO A 609 -14.19 -24.62 -9.68
C PRO A 609 -14.86 -25.33 -10.88
N PRO A 610 -14.50 -26.59 -11.17
CA PRO A 610 -14.98 -27.32 -12.35
C PRO A 610 -16.50 -27.46 -12.45
N HIS A 611 -17.21 -27.39 -11.32
CA HIS A 611 -18.67 -27.55 -11.24
C HIS A 611 -19.44 -26.23 -11.29
N ALA A 612 -18.78 -25.09 -11.43
CA ALA A 612 -19.43 -23.77 -11.44
C ALA A 612 -20.27 -23.47 -12.70
N HIS A 613 -20.45 -24.46 -13.60
CA HIS A 613 -21.33 -24.33 -14.77
C HIS A 613 -22.82 -24.22 -14.42
N GLU A 614 -23.21 -24.57 -13.18
CA GLU A 614 -24.60 -24.55 -12.70
C GLU A 614 -25.00 -23.25 -12.00
N GLY A 615 -24.18 -22.21 -12.05
CA GLY A 615 -24.45 -20.91 -11.46
C GLY A 615 -23.46 -20.49 -10.36
N TRP A 616 -23.49 -19.21 -10.01
CA TRP A 616 -22.63 -18.57 -9.01
C TRP A 616 -22.70 -19.22 -7.62
N SER A 617 -23.82 -19.88 -7.30
CA SER A 617 -24.03 -20.59 -6.02
C SER A 617 -23.00 -21.68 -5.77
N ALA A 618 -22.64 -22.48 -6.81
CA ALA A 618 -21.67 -23.57 -6.68
C ALA A 618 -20.26 -23.07 -6.37
N TRP A 619 -19.84 -21.94 -6.95
CA TRP A 619 -18.52 -21.36 -6.67
C TRP A 619 -18.40 -20.77 -5.26
N ILE A 620 -19.51 -20.26 -4.75
CA ILE A 620 -19.57 -19.70 -3.41
C ILE A 620 -19.62 -20.83 -2.36
N ASP A 621 -20.22 -21.98 -2.72
CA ASP A 621 -20.40 -23.14 -1.84
C ASP A 621 -19.21 -24.10 -1.78
N ASP A 622 -18.26 -24.01 -2.74
CA ASP A 622 -17.06 -24.84 -2.75
C ASP A 622 -16.07 -24.38 -1.64
N ALA A 623 -16.42 -24.74 -0.43
CA ALA A 623 -15.63 -24.55 0.77
C ALA A 623 -14.59 -25.67 0.88
N SER A 624 -13.53 -25.62 0.10
CA SER A 624 -12.36 -26.45 0.38
C SER A 624 -11.76 -26.06 1.74
N PRO A 625 -11.39 -27.02 2.61
CA PRO A 625 -10.92 -26.76 3.98
C PRO A 625 -9.52 -26.13 4.03
N GLY A 626 -9.27 -25.12 3.29
CA GLY A 626 -8.05 -24.35 3.21
C GLY A 626 -8.26 -22.92 2.76
N GLY A 627 -9.43 -22.59 2.24
CA GLY A 627 -9.84 -21.26 1.87
C GLY A 627 -11.06 -20.88 2.70
N PHE A 628 -10.93 -19.93 3.57
CA PHE A 628 -11.96 -19.08 4.18
C PHE A 628 -13.38 -19.64 4.25
N VAL A 629 -13.65 -20.67 5.07
CA VAL A 629 -15.01 -20.94 5.52
C VAL A 629 -14.99 -21.50 6.92
N ALA A 630 -15.54 -20.76 7.82
CA ALA A 630 -16.10 -21.28 9.04
C ALA A 630 -17.61 -21.35 8.85
N ASP A 631 -18.10 -22.54 8.61
CA ASP A 631 -19.50 -22.85 8.89
C ASP A 631 -19.68 -22.89 10.41
N GLY A 632 -20.48 -22.00 10.92
CA GLY A 632 -21.11 -22.11 12.23
C GLY A 632 -20.36 -21.49 13.39
N LEU A 633 -20.64 -20.23 13.66
CA LEU A 633 -20.84 -19.72 15.03
C LEU A 633 -21.97 -18.69 15.03
N ALA A 634 -23.16 -19.19 15.21
CA ALA A 634 -24.24 -18.38 15.75
C ALA A 634 -23.96 -18.13 17.24
N VAL A 635 -23.33 -17.02 17.55
CA VAL A 635 -23.45 -16.43 18.87
C VAL A 635 -24.66 -15.50 18.81
N GLY A 636 -25.80 -16.08 18.76
CA GLY A 636 -27.06 -15.44 19.06
C GLY A 636 -27.35 -15.64 20.54
N GLY A 637 -27.25 -14.58 21.30
CA GLY A 637 -27.91 -14.56 22.57
C GLY A 637 -29.42 -14.65 22.35
N ASP A 638 -30.01 -15.77 22.72
CA ASP A 638 -31.38 -15.83 23.17
C ASP A 638 -31.46 -16.87 24.29
N MET A 639 -31.34 -16.35 25.48
CA MET A 639 -31.76 -17.03 26.71
C MET A 639 -33.22 -16.70 26.93
N ALA A 640 -34.11 -17.54 26.46
CA ALA A 640 -35.43 -17.69 27.10
C ALA A 640 -36.11 -19.00 26.67
N GLY A 641 -36.43 -19.84 27.63
CA GLY A 641 -37.55 -20.81 27.50
C GLY A 641 -37.18 -22.28 27.63
N VAL A 642 -37.01 -22.65 28.85
CA VAL A 642 -37.13 -24.02 29.42
C VAL A 642 -38.46 -24.69 29.15
N ARG A 643 -38.41 -25.97 28.90
CA ARG A 643 -39.23 -27.14 29.27
C ARG A 643 -39.45 -28.02 28.05
N GLY A 644 -39.00 -29.28 28.08
CA GLY A 644 -39.42 -30.41 28.86
C GLY A 644 -39.98 -31.47 27.92
N GLY A 645 -39.42 -32.68 27.91
CA GLY A 645 -40.22 -33.84 27.54
C GLY A 645 -39.57 -34.91 26.65
N ALA A 646 -39.02 -35.91 27.29
CA ALA A 646 -39.10 -37.35 26.98
C ALA A 646 -38.62 -37.89 25.59
N GLY A 647 -37.59 -38.72 25.63
CA GLY A 647 -37.29 -39.77 24.62
C GLY A 647 -38.25 -40.96 24.74
N PRO A 648 -37.93 -42.13 24.30
CA PRO A 648 -36.92 -42.66 23.41
C PRO A 648 -37.48 -43.68 22.36
N ARG A 649 -36.67 -44.26 21.50
CA ARG A 649 -36.68 -45.69 21.05
C ARG A 649 -35.96 -45.88 19.71
N SER A 650 -34.77 -46.43 19.79
CA SER A 650 -34.29 -47.69 19.18
C SER A 650 -35.06 -48.29 18.02
N ARG A 651 -34.35 -48.57 16.96
CA ARG A 651 -34.30 -49.90 16.32
C ARG A 651 -33.05 -50.06 15.46
N ALA A 652 -32.44 -51.19 15.78
CA ALA A 652 -31.31 -51.79 15.09
C ALA A 652 -31.80 -52.63 13.88
N ALA A 653 -30.79 -53.08 13.16
CA ALA A 653 -30.68 -54.24 12.29
C ALA A 653 -30.37 -53.86 10.85
N GLU A 654 -29.48 -54.38 10.05
CA GLU A 654 -28.69 -55.63 10.08
C GLU A 654 -27.61 -55.54 9.01
N ARG A 655 -26.47 -56.14 9.22
CA ARG A 655 -25.51 -56.55 8.19
C ARG A 655 -25.96 -57.86 7.56
N PRO A 656 -25.51 -58.23 6.36
CA PRO A 656 -24.58 -59.34 6.22
C PRO A 656 -23.43 -59.12 5.23
N THR A 657 -22.30 -59.44 5.58
CA THR A 657 -21.26 -60.48 5.39
C THR A 657 -21.13 -61.14 4.01
N ASP A 658 -19.88 -61.19 3.63
CA ASP A 658 -19.06 -62.24 3.02
C ASP A 658 -18.69 -62.19 1.54
N ARG A 659 -17.43 -61.91 1.34
CA ARG A 659 -16.23 -62.68 0.84
C ARG A 659 -16.25 -63.27 -0.58
N PRO A 660 -15.09 -63.74 -1.12
CA PRO A 660 -13.94 -63.00 -1.67
C PRO A 660 -13.48 -63.60 -3.07
N ALA A 661 -12.30 -63.09 -3.52
CA ALA A 661 -11.34 -63.72 -4.47
C ALA A 661 -11.67 -63.57 -5.98
N GLU A 662 -10.78 -63.17 -6.83
CA GLU A 662 -9.57 -63.86 -7.35
C GLU A 662 -8.79 -62.92 -8.28
N ARG A 663 -7.48 -62.99 -8.21
CA ARG A 663 -6.56 -62.58 -9.29
C ARG A 663 -6.48 -63.67 -10.36
N PRO A 664 -6.17 -63.33 -11.61
CA PRO A 664 -4.94 -63.82 -12.21
C PRO A 664 -4.16 -62.83 -13.10
N THR A 665 -2.87 -62.81 -12.87
CA THR A 665 -1.68 -63.10 -13.68
C THR A 665 -1.56 -62.59 -15.11
N ASP A 666 -0.49 -61.87 -15.32
CA ASP A 666 0.47 -61.76 -16.41
C ASP A 666 0.06 -62.05 -17.87
N ARG A 667 0.28 -61.07 -18.72
CA ARG A 667 0.98 -61.29 -20.00
C ARG A 667 1.57 -60.00 -20.59
N ALA A 668 2.73 -60.24 -21.19
CA ALA A 668 3.73 -59.31 -21.70
C ALA A 668 3.27 -58.37 -22.84
N ALA A 669 4.07 -57.30 -23.00
CA ALA A 669 4.06 -56.29 -24.02
C ALA A 669 4.16 -56.82 -25.47
N PRO A 670 3.86 -55.96 -26.46
CA PRO A 670 4.94 -55.49 -27.32
C PRO A 670 5.01 -53.98 -27.53
N GLU A 671 6.22 -53.55 -27.80
CA GLU A 671 6.65 -52.23 -28.20
C GLU A 671 6.01 -51.77 -29.52
N GLY A 672 5.81 -50.51 -29.65
CA GLY A 672 5.76 -49.84 -30.92
C GLY A 672 4.76 -48.70 -31.03
N ALA A 673 5.32 -47.51 -31.14
CA ALA A 673 4.86 -46.39 -31.94
C ALA A 673 3.93 -45.31 -31.36
N ALA A 674 4.43 -44.13 -31.60
CA ALA A 674 3.75 -42.83 -31.77
C ALA A 674 3.27 -42.09 -30.55
N SER A 675 4.07 -41.10 -30.26
CA SER A 675 3.75 -39.89 -29.48
C SER A 675 2.37 -39.35 -29.80
N ALA A 676 1.45 -39.57 -28.85
CA ALA A 676 0.24 -38.77 -28.71
C ALA A 676 0.53 -37.60 -27.77
N PRO A 677 -0.06 -36.41 -27.96
CA PRO A 677 0.20 -35.28 -27.09
C PRO A 677 -0.37 -35.55 -25.69
N LEU A 678 0.47 -35.40 -24.70
CA LEU A 678 0.11 -35.38 -23.28
C LEU A 678 -0.98 -34.34 -23.06
N GLU A 679 -2.21 -34.75 -23.01
CA GLU A 679 -3.25 -34.05 -22.28
C GLU A 679 -2.95 -34.21 -20.81
N SER A 680 -2.17 -33.27 -20.27
CA SER A 680 -1.97 -33.15 -18.86
C SER A 680 -3.24 -32.54 -18.21
N GLY A 681 -4.15 -33.39 -17.79
CA GLY A 681 -5.10 -33.06 -16.76
C GLY A 681 -4.35 -32.70 -15.50
N GLY A 682 -4.46 -31.44 -15.05
CA GLY A 682 -3.87 -30.97 -13.82
C GLY A 682 -2.86 -29.85 -13.96
N ALA A 683 -3.00 -28.94 -14.93
CA ALA A 683 -2.36 -27.62 -14.84
C ALA A 683 -3.04 -26.86 -13.71
N THR A 684 -2.43 -26.98 -12.53
CA THR A 684 -2.85 -26.33 -11.30
C THR A 684 -3.11 -24.84 -11.57
N ALA A 685 -4.21 -24.36 -11.07
CA ALA A 685 -4.71 -22.98 -11.18
C ALA A 685 -3.70 -21.89 -10.74
N ALA A 686 -2.63 -22.23 -10.04
CA ALA A 686 -1.47 -21.36 -9.78
C ALA A 686 -0.83 -20.80 -11.06
N GLY A 687 -1.09 -21.39 -12.20
CA GLY A 687 -0.51 -20.99 -13.47
C GLY A 687 -1.14 -19.78 -14.15
N ALA A 688 -2.38 -19.36 -13.83
CA ALA A 688 -3.05 -18.31 -14.60
C ALA A 688 -2.39 -16.93 -14.43
N VAL A 689 -2.05 -16.54 -13.21
CA VAL A 689 -1.36 -15.26 -12.93
C VAL A 689 0.02 -15.25 -13.55
N VAL A 690 0.79 -16.31 -13.33
CA VAL A 690 2.16 -16.45 -13.87
C VAL A 690 2.11 -16.47 -15.39
N LYS A 691 1.24 -17.29 -15.98
CA LYS A 691 1.07 -17.40 -17.43
C LYS A 691 0.74 -16.07 -18.08
N LEU A 692 -0.14 -15.26 -17.47
CA LEU A 692 -0.48 -13.96 -18.02
C LEU A 692 0.68 -12.98 -17.92
N LEU A 693 1.36 -12.96 -16.77
CA LEU A 693 2.51 -12.08 -16.54
C LEU A 693 3.67 -12.42 -17.49
N GLU A 694 3.97 -13.72 -17.65
CA GLU A 694 4.98 -14.21 -18.58
C GLU A 694 4.63 -13.87 -20.04
N LEU A 695 3.35 -14.03 -20.43
CA LEU A 695 2.90 -13.68 -21.78
C LEU A 695 3.09 -12.18 -22.05
N ILE A 696 2.69 -11.31 -21.11
CA ILE A 696 2.84 -9.86 -21.27
C ILE A 696 4.31 -9.50 -21.41
N ARG A 697 5.18 -10.02 -20.53
CA ARG A 697 6.62 -9.76 -20.59
C ARG A 697 7.24 -10.30 -21.88
N ALA A 698 6.98 -11.55 -22.21
CA ALA A 698 7.52 -12.17 -23.43
C ALA A 698 7.13 -11.41 -24.72
N GLU A 699 5.93 -10.79 -24.75
CA GLU A 699 5.50 -10.00 -25.89
C GLU A 699 6.20 -8.63 -25.95
N LEU A 700 6.33 -7.96 -24.82
CA LEU A 700 7.04 -6.68 -24.73
C LEU A 700 8.55 -6.83 -25.00
N ASP A 701 9.16 -7.90 -24.49
CA ASP A 701 10.59 -8.20 -24.63
C ASP A 701 10.94 -8.94 -25.95
N ARG A 702 9.96 -9.16 -26.83
CA ARG A 702 10.18 -9.91 -28.07
C ARG A 702 11.25 -9.26 -28.95
N PRO A 703 12.39 -9.92 -29.23
CA PRO A 703 13.57 -9.31 -29.87
C PRO A 703 13.33 -8.67 -31.24
N ASN A 704 12.32 -9.13 -31.98
CA ASN A 704 11.98 -8.66 -33.33
C ASN A 704 10.61 -7.94 -33.36
N ASN A 705 10.19 -7.34 -32.26
CA ASN A 705 8.98 -6.54 -32.27
C ASN A 705 9.22 -5.26 -33.07
N ARG A 706 8.52 -5.09 -34.19
CA ARG A 706 8.70 -3.93 -35.10
C ARG A 706 8.06 -2.66 -34.54
N ARG A 707 7.24 -2.77 -33.51
CA ARG A 707 6.47 -1.63 -33.00
C ARG A 707 6.90 -1.16 -31.62
N ILE A 708 7.50 -2.05 -30.81
CA ILE A 708 7.93 -1.77 -29.44
C ILE A 708 9.40 -2.19 -29.31
N CYS A 709 10.21 -1.36 -28.69
CA CYS A 709 11.59 -1.68 -28.33
C CYS A 709 11.84 -1.34 -26.85
N GLN A 710 12.76 -2.07 -26.26
CA GLN A 710 13.29 -1.76 -24.95
C GLN A 710 14.48 -0.82 -25.10
N ILE A 711 14.41 0.39 -24.55
CA ILE A 711 15.51 1.37 -24.60
C ILE A 711 16.48 1.22 -23.43
N GLU A 712 15.97 0.87 -22.26
CA GLU A 712 16.71 0.49 -21.08
C GLU A 712 16.02 -0.73 -20.45
N PRO A 713 16.68 -1.51 -19.59
CA PRO A 713 16.05 -2.64 -18.91
C PRO A 713 14.75 -2.25 -18.22
N GLY A 714 13.64 -2.83 -18.68
CA GLY A 714 12.30 -2.56 -18.15
C GLY A 714 11.65 -1.25 -18.61
N GLN A 715 12.27 -0.49 -19.54
CA GLN A 715 11.72 0.72 -20.14
C GLN A 715 11.43 0.52 -21.62
N TYR A 716 10.21 0.74 -22.04
CA TYR A 716 9.70 0.46 -23.37
C TYR A 716 9.35 1.72 -24.13
N TRP A 717 9.62 1.71 -25.44
CA TRP A 717 9.30 2.80 -26.35
C TRP A 717 8.86 2.28 -27.72
N LEU A 718 8.38 3.20 -28.56
CA LEU A 718 7.98 2.94 -29.94
C LEU A 718 9.21 2.64 -30.82
N ALA A 719 9.22 1.52 -31.51
CA ALA A 719 10.32 1.15 -32.41
C ALA A 719 10.15 1.76 -33.81
N SER A 720 8.91 1.87 -34.30
CA SER A 720 8.57 2.38 -35.62
C SER A 720 8.62 3.90 -35.68
N GLU A 721 9.21 4.49 -36.72
CA GLU A 721 9.22 5.95 -36.93
C GLU A 721 7.80 6.50 -37.16
N GLU A 722 6.97 5.75 -37.86
CA GLU A 722 5.56 6.09 -38.07
C GLU A 722 4.79 6.20 -36.73
N ASP A 723 5.05 5.28 -35.82
CA ASP A 723 4.41 5.32 -34.50
C ASP A 723 4.99 6.49 -33.65
N ARG A 724 6.27 6.79 -33.75
CA ARG A 724 6.93 7.91 -33.04
C ARG A 724 6.46 9.29 -33.53
N SER A 725 6.32 9.45 -34.84
CA SER A 725 5.85 10.72 -35.40
C SER A 725 4.38 11.03 -35.03
N GLY A 726 3.60 10.01 -34.74
CA GLY A 726 2.23 10.16 -34.24
C GLY A 726 2.09 10.21 -32.72
N ALA A 727 3.21 10.27 -31.97
CA ALA A 727 3.18 10.36 -30.51
C ALA A 727 2.78 11.78 -30.04
N ALA A 728 2.05 11.85 -28.93
CA ALA A 728 1.72 13.12 -28.28
C ALA A 728 2.98 13.76 -27.65
N GLN A 729 2.87 15.02 -27.23
CA GLN A 729 3.90 15.60 -26.36
C GLN A 729 4.05 14.77 -25.08
N PRO A 730 5.26 14.64 -24.52
CA PRO A 730 5.51 13.91 -23.29
C PRO A 730 4.57 14.29 -22.16
N ILE A 731 4.07 13.30 -21.45
CA ILE A 731 3.14 13.53 -20.33
C ILE A 731 3.78 14.43 -19.26
N ALA A 732 5.09 14.37 -19.08
CA ALA A 732 5.83 15.20 -18.14
C ALA A 732 5.71 16.69 -18.48
N ASP A 733 5.83 17.05 -19.74
CA ASP A 733 5.70 18.46 -20.18
C ASP A 733 4.24 18.91 -20.19
N ARG A 734 3.31 18.04 -20.60
CA ARG A 734 1.87 18.34 -20.53
C ARG A 734 1.42 18.56 -19.08
N THR A 735 1.95 17.81 -18.15
CA THR A 735 1.64 17.95 -16.71
C THR A 735 2.15 19.28 -16.18
N GLU A 736 3.38 19.62 -16.50
CA GLU A 736 3.95 20.92 -16.10
C GLU A 736 3.13 22.08 -16.68
N TRP A 737 2.77 22.00 -17.97
CA TRP A 737 1.94 23.01 -18.60
C TRP A 737 0.56 23.13 -17.94
N ALA A 738 -0.07 22.01 -17.58
CA ALA A 738 -1.35 21.98 -16.89
C ALA A 738 -1.27 22.64 -15.50
N VAL A 739 -0.24 22.31 -14.73
CA VAL A 739 0.02 22.91 -13.41
C VAL A 739 0.28 24.41 -13.56
N PHE A 740 1.17 24.80 -14.46
CA PHE A 740 1.46 26.19 -14.74
C PHE A 740 0.20 27.00 -15.12
N SER A 741 -0.62 26.45 -16.02
CA SER A 741 -1.86 27.09 -16.45
C SER A 741 -2.87 27.25 -15.33
N LEU A 742 -2.99 26.25 -14.45
CA LEU A 742 -3.85 26.31 -13.26
C LEU A 742 -3.41 27.40 -12.29
N LEU A 743 -2.12 27.46 -12.00
CA LEU A 743 -1.56 28.44 -11.07
C LEU A 743 -1.62 29.87 -11.65
N SER A 744 -1.50 30.01 -12.97
CA SER A 744 -1.58 31.29 -13.66
C SER A 744 -3.01 31.84 -13.80
N SER A 745 -4.05 31.01 -13.58
CA SER A 745 -5.45 31.44 -13.69
C SER A 745 -5.92 32.37 -12.54
N GLY A 746 -5.04 32.76 -11.61
CA GLY A 746 -5.32 33.72 -10.55
C GLY A 746 -6.23 33.23 -9.44
N SER A 747 -6.61 31.94 -9.40
CA SER A 747 -7.39 31.36 -8.32
C SER A 747 -6.48 30.96 -7.15
N ARG A 748 -6.82 31.44 -5.94
CA ARG A 748 -6.15 30.93 -4.74
C ARG A 748 -6.50 29.46 -4.55
N LEU A 749 -5.53 28.59 -4.77
CA LEU A 749 -5.69 27.14 -4.66
C LEU A 749 -4.82 26.64 -3.51
N THR A 750 -5.36 25.77 -2.68
CA THR A 750 -4.52 24.93 -1.81
C THR A 750 -3.75 23.92 -2.67
N GLU A 751 -2.61 23.42 -2.18
CA GLU A 751 -1.83 22.40 -2.87
C GLU A 751 -2.68 21.19 -3.24
N ARG A 752 -3.51 20.71 -2.32
CA ARG A 752 -4.47 19.62 -2.56
C ARG A 752 -5.45 19.94 -3.69
N ALA A 753 -6.07 21.11 -3.67
CA ALA A 753 -7.01 21.51 -4.72
C ALA A 753 -6.32 21.68 -6.09
N ALA A 754 -5.07 22.11 -6.10
CA ALA A 754 -4.27 22.19 -7.32
C ALA A 754 -3.96 20.79 -7.86
N MET A 755 -3.61 19.84 -6.99
CA MET A 755 -3.39 18.44 -7.38
C MET A 755 -4.65 17.78 -7.95
N GLU A 756 -5.79 17.92 -7.27
CA GLU A 756 -7.07 17.38 -7.72
C GLU A 756 -7.47 17.96 -9.08
N ARG A 757 -7.31 19.28 -9.27
CA ARG A 757 -7.61 19.94 -10.54
C ARG A 757 -6.62 19.55 -11.64
N ALA A 758 -5.33 19.47 -11.35
CA ALA A 758 -4.32 19.02 -12.30
C ALA A 758 -4.61 17.59 -12.78
N THR A 759 -4.90 16.67 -11.84
CA THR A 759 -5.28 15.29 -12.17
C THR A 759 -6.55 15.24 -13.01
N ALA A 760 -7.55 16.08 -12.73
CA ALA A 760 -8.81 16.11 -13.46
C ALA A 760 -8.69 16.60 -14.91
N LEU A 761 -7.61 17.27 -15.28
CA LEU A 761 -7.34 17.69 -16.66
C LEU A 761 -6.93 16.54 -17.57
N PHE A 762 -6.43 15.45 -16.97
CA PHE A 762 -5.97 14.27 -17.70
C PHE A 762 -7.04 13.17 -17.69
N ARG A 763 -7.03 12.33 -18.69
CA ARG A 763 -7.96 11.20 -18.84
C ARG A 763 -7.15 9.91 -19.00
N SER A 764 -7.63 8.82 -18.43
CA SER A 764 -7.02 7.52 -18.70
C SER A 764 -6.93 7.23 -20.21
N PRO A 765 -5.78 6.77 -20.74
CA PRO A 765 -4.56 6.32 -20.04
C PRO A 765 -3.54 7.44 -19.72
N ASP A 766 -3.84 8.69 -19.95
CA ASP A 766 -2.90 9.82 -19.91
C ASP A 766 -2.80 10.47 -18.52
N VAL A 767 -3.18 9.80 -17.45
CA VAL A 767 -3.10 10.37 -16.10
C VAL A 767 -1.65 10.38 -15.64
N PRO A 768 -1.08 11.55 -15.30
CA PRO A 768 0.28 11.63 -14.78
C PRO A 768 0.38 11.03 -13.38
N ASP A 769 1.57 10.57 -13.04
CA ASP A 769 1.86 10.11 -11.68
C ASP A 769 1.70 11.26 -10.69
N ARG A 770 1.19 10.94 -9.49
CA ARG A 770 1.08 11.90 -8.40
C ARG A 770 2.41 12.60 -8.11
N ALA A 771 3.52 11.85 -8.05
CA ALA A 771 4.84 12.39 -7.82
C ALA A 771 5.29 13.41 -8.89
N LEU A 772 4.87 13.26 -10.14
CA LEU A 772 5.14 14.22 -11.20
C LEU A 772 4.35 15.52 -10.98
N ILE A 773 3.07 15.43 -10.62
CA ILE A 773 2.24 16.61 -10.32
C ILE A 773 2.82 17.36 -9.12
N GLU A 774 3.19 16.64 -8.06
CA GLU A 774 3.83 17.23 -6.87
C GLU A 774 5.16 17.92 -7.20
N ALA A 775 6.02 17.27 -7.99
CA ALA A 775 7.28 17.87 -8.43
C ALA A 775 7.03 19.16 -9.25
N CYS A 776 6.05 19.15 -10.15
CA CYS A 776 5.65 20.34 -10.91
C CYS A 776 5.12 21.44 -9.97
N LEU A 777 4.22 21.11 -9.04
CA LEU A 777 3.69 22.08 -8.09
C LEU A 777 4.79 22.70 -7.22
N ARG A 778 5.66 21.89 -6.63
CA ARG A 778 6.78 22.36 -5.79
C ARG A 778 7.71 23.33 -6.53
N SER A 779 7.92 23.12 -7.82
CA SER A 779 8.78 24.00 -8.62
C SER A 779 8.18 25.39 -8.85
N TYR A 780 6.86 25.56 -8.70
CA TYR A 780 6.15 26.82 -8.90
C TYR A 780 5.72 27.50 -7.60
N ILE A 781 5.86 26.83 -6.44
CA ILE A 781 5.49 27.35 -5.11
C ILE A 781 6.74 27.83 -4.39
N ALA A 782 6.72 29.07 -3.88
CA ALA A 782 7.84 29.61 -3.14
C ALA A 782 8.01 28.90 -1.77
N PRO A 783 9.24 28.55 -1.35
CA PRO A 783 9.50 27.78 -0.11
C PRO A 783 9.17 28.49 1.20
N THR A 784 8.74 29.77 1.19
CA THR A 784 8.50 30.60 2.38
C THR A 784 7.03 30.68 2.81
N SER A 785 6.12 30.03 2.11
CA SER A 785 4.70 30.10 2.46
C SER A 785 4.31 29.04 3.48
N THR A 786 3.98 29.47 4.67
CA THR A 786 3.25 28.64 5.65
C THR A 786 1.89 28.27 5.08
N SER A 787 1.66 26.98 4.86
CA SER A 787 0.42 26.21 4.64
C SER A 787 -0.66 26.67 3.65
N ASP A 788 -0.71 27.91 3.20
CA ASP A 788 -1.66 28.41 2.19
C ASP A 788 -0.92 29.13 1.06
N ALA A 789 -0.11 28.37 0.31
CA ALA A 789 0.67 28.91 -0.79
C ALA A 789 -0.26 29.46 -1.89
N VAL A 790 -0.31 30.78 -2.00
CA VAL A 790 -0.94 31.47 -3.11
C VAL A 790 0.11 31.77 -4.14
N VAL A 791 0.03 31.13 -5.29
CA VAL A 791 0.85 31.50 -6.45
C VAL A 791 0.12 32.62 -7.20
N GLY A 792 0.75 33.79 -7.28
CA GLY A 792 0.14 34.95 -7.95
C GLY A 792 0.24 34.89 -9.46
N SER A 793 -0.70 35.53 -10.15
CA SER A 793 -0.74 35.74 -11.61
C SER A 793 0.46 36.53 -12.15
N ASP A 794 1.23 37.18 -11.29
CA ASP A 794 2.37 38.06 -11.66
C ASP A 794 3.53 37.31 -12.36
N GLN A 795 3.61 35.98 -12.23
CA GLN A 795 4.71 35.21 -12.82
C GLN A 795 4.61 35.09 -14.34
N LEU A 796 3.40 35.10 -14.90
CA LEU A 796 3.22 34.99 -16.35
C LEU A 796 3.63 36.27 -17.07
N GLU A 797 3.32 37.43 -16.53
CA GLU A 797 3.65 38.72 -17.11
C GLU A 797 5.16 39.00 -17.10
N ARG A 798 5.87 38.48 -16.10
CA ARG A 798 7.33 38.60 -15.98
C ARG A 798 8.10 37.68 -16.92
N ARG A 799 7.49 36.58 -17.35
CA ARG A 799 8.15 35.51 -18.11
C ARG A 799 8.91 36.03 -19.33
N THR A 800 8.26 36.82 -20.18
CA THR A 800 8.88 37.35 -21.40
C THR A 800 10.00 38.34 -21.06
N ALA A 801 9.78 39.20 -20.08
CA ALA A 801 10.78 40.20 -19.67
C ALA A 801 12.03 39.51 -19.06
N ASP A 802 11.85 38.50 -18.23
CA ASP A 802 12.94 37.74 -17.61
C ASP A 802 13.71 36.93 -18.68
N HIS A 803 13.00 36.27 -19.60
CA HIS A 803 13.59 35.54 -20.72
C HIS A 803 14.45 36.49 -21.58
N ASP A 804 13.92 37.62 -22.00
CA ASP A 804 14.64 38.60 -22.84
C ASP A 804 15.86 39.19 -22.10
N ALA A 805 15.74 39.43 -20.80
CA ALA A 805 16.86 39.88 -19.96
C ALA A 805 18.00 38.86 -19.91
N VAL A 806 17.68 37.58 -19.83
CA VAL A 806 18.67 36.48 -19.86
C VAL A 806 19.34 36.43 -21.25
N VAL A 807 18.58 36.51 -22.32
CA VAL A 807 19.10 36.54 -23.71
C VAL A 807 20.07 37.73 -23.88
N ALA A 808 19.71 38.93 -23.39
CA ALA A 808 20.57 40.11 -23.42
C ALA A 808 21.87 39.89 -22.63
N THR A 809 21.78 39.27 -21.45
CA THR A 809 22.91 38.91 -20.60
C THR A 809 23.88 37.95 -21.32
N LEU A 810 23.32 36.93 -21.98
CA LEU A 810 24.09 35.97 -22.78
C LEU A 810 24.79 36.68 -23.95
N ALA A 811 24.10 37.59 -24.63
CA ALA A 811 24.69 38.36 -25.73
C ALA A 811 25.86 39.25 -25.25
N GLU A 812 25.65 39.96 -24.14
CA GLU A 812 26.70 40.79 -23.54
C GLU A 812 27.93 39.96 -23.10
N LEU A 813 27.62 38.78 -22.47
CA LEU A 813 28.66 37.88 -22.01
C LEU A 813 29.48 37.31 -23.19
N GLY A 814 28.83 36.94 -24.30
CA GLY A 814 29.50 36.49 -25.53
C GLY A 814 30.49 37.52 -26.04
N HIS A 815 30.09 38.78 -26.11
CA HIS A 815 30.98 39.87 -26.52
C HIS A 815 32.16 40.06 -25.56
N ARG A 816 31.93 39.99 -24.24
CA ARG A 816 32.98 40.11 -23.23
C ARG A 816 34.01 38.97 -23.32
N LEU A 817 33.58 37.78 -23.74
CA LEU A 817 34.42 36.61 -23.98
C LEU A 817 35.08 36.61 -25.38
N GLY A 818 34.89 37.68 -26.18
CA GLY A 818 35.45 37.80 -27.53
C GLY A 818 34.77 36.97 -28.61
N MET A 819 33.54 36.47 -28.32
CA MET A 819 32.73 35.75 -29.27
C MET A 819 31.83 36.70 -30.06
N ARG A 820 31.44 36.29 -31.27
CA ARG A 820 30.33 36.92 -32.00
C ARG A 820 29.01 36.31 -31.57
N VAL A 821 27.98 37.14 -31.62
CA VAL A 821 26.65 36.78 -31.09
C VAL A 821 25.60 36.78 -32.18
N TRP A 822 24.77 35.74 -32.20
CA TRP A 822 23.53 35.64 -32.94
C TRP A 822 22.36 35.49 -31.95
N ILE A 823 21.23 36.16 -32.20
CA ILE A 823 19.99 36.05 -31.44
C ILE A 823 18.91 35.61 -32.42
N GLY A 824 18.04 34.67 -32.00
CA GLY A 824 16.97 34.13 -32.79
C GLY A 824 16.03 35.26 -33.33
N LYS A 825 15.50 35.09 -34.55
CA LYS A 825 14.69 36.12 -35.20
C LYS A 825 13.45 36.55 -34.39
N ARG A 826 12.91 35.64 -33.60
CA ARG A 826 11.71 35.95 -32.82
C ARG A 826 11.97 36.98 -31.73
N GLN A 827 13.14 36.95 -31.12
CA GLN A 827 13.55 37.81 -30.01
C GLN A 827 14.17 39.13 -30.49
N GLN A 828 14.66 39.21 -31.72
CA GLN A 828 15.36 40.39 -32.22
C GLN A 828 14.59 41.72 -32.13
N THR A 829 13.24 41.65 -32.19
CA THR A 829 12.35 42.81 -32.06
C THR A 829 12.04 43.21 -30.62
N HIS A 830 12.37 42.38 -29.65
CA HIS A 830 12.12 42.64 -28.23
C HIS A 830 13.11 43.69 -27.67
N ARG A 831 12.73 44.35 -26.58
CA ARG A 831 13.56 45.40 -25.94
C ARG A 831 13.85 45.08 -24.48
N VAL A 832 15.12 45.21 -24.13
CA VAL A 832 15.62 45.07 -22.76
C VAL A 832 16.33 46.37 -22.35
N ALA A 833 15.90 46.99 -21.25
CA ALA A 833 16.43 48.25 -20.76
C ALA A 833 16.48 49.37 -21.82
N GLY A 834 15.47 49.41 -22.71
CA GLY A 834 15.37 50.40 -23.77
C GLY A 834 16.16 50.13 -25.07
N ARG A 835 17.01 49.11 -25.07
CA ARG A 835 17.79 48.64 -26.21
C ARG A 835 17.12 47.46 -26.90
N GLN A 836 17.09 47.41 -28.23
CA GLN A 836 16.51 46.29 -28.98
C GLN A 836 17.48 45.11 -29.00
N LEU A 837 17.02 43.87 -28.89
CA LEU A 837 17.88 42.68 -28.88
C LEU A 837 18.65 42.53 -30.20
N SER A 838 18.12 43.02 -31.33
CA SER A 838 18.85 43.09 -32.58
C SER A 838 20.13 43.96 -32.52
N ASP A 839 20.25 44.90 -31.57
CA ASP A 839 21.38 45.76 -31.41
C ASP A 839 22.66 45.06 -30.84
N TRP A 840 22.50 43.81 -30.36
CA TRP A 840 23.64 42.96 -29.94
C TRP A 840 24.14 42.02 -31.05
N LEU A 841 23.54 42.03 -32.26
CA LEU A 841 24.00 41.24 -33.37
C LEU A 841 25.29 41.77 -33.96
N ASP A 842 26.29 40.92 -34.18
CA ASP A 842 27.53 41.28 -34.83
C ASP A 842 27.40 41.36 -36.37
N ASP A 843 26.58 40.49 -36.95
CA ASP A 843 26.42 40.36 -38.38
C ASP A 843 24.90 40.32 -38.75
N ALA A 844 24.24 41.46 -38.70
CA ALA A 844 22.82 41.57 -39.01
C ALA A 844 22.43 41.10 -40.45
N GLU A 845 23.37 41.19 -41.40
CA GLU A 845 23.17 40.75 -42.78
C GLU A 845 23.42 39.24 -42.99
N LEU A 846 24.02 38.55 -42.03
CA LEU A 846 24.28 37.12 -42.09
C LEU A 846 23.02 36.23 -41.95
N ALA A 847 21.89 36.79 -41.59
CA ALA A 847 20.62 36.10 -41.50
C ALA A 847 20.18 35.35 -42.80
N VAL A 848 20.80 35.66 -43.92
CA VAL A 848 20.44 35.09 -45.23
C VAL A 848 21.41 33.94 -45.66
N HIS A 849 22.58 33.77 -45.04
CA HIS A 849 23.62 32.87 -45.54
C HIS A 849 24.31 31.98 -44.52
N LEU A 850 23.70 31.68 -43.36
CA LEU A 850 24.37 30.95 -42.33
C LEU A 850 24.09 29.44 -42.40
N PRO A 851 25.07 28.63 -42.73
CA PRO A 851 25.28 27.44 -41.97
C PRO A 851 26.33 27.74 -40.87
N LEU A 852 25.89 28.28 -39.72
CA LEU A 852 26.72 28.26 -38.50
C LEU A 852 26.99 26.83 -38.05
N ILE A 853 26.15 25.90 -38.47
CA ILE A 853 26.29 24.47 -38.32
C ILE A 853 26.21 23.85 -39.73
N THR A 854 27.30 23.18 -40.16
CA THR A 854 27.33 22.45 -41.42
C THR A 854 26.21 21.40 -41.47
N TRP A 855 25.41 21.41 -42.55
CA TRP A 855 24.29 20.50 -42.76
C TRP A 855 23.06 20.72 -41.87
N ALA A 856 22.96 21.77 -41.07
CA ALA A 856 21.74 22.14 -40.41
C ALA A 856 20.67 22.53 -41.45
N PRO A 857 19.40 22.20 -41.25
CA PRO A 857 18.33 22.69 -42.12
C PRO A 857 18.22 24.19 -42.13
N ASP A 858 17.84 24.76 -43.26
CA ASP A 858 17.68 26.21 -43.42
C ASP A 858 16.68 26.81 -42.40
N GLY A 859 17.08 27.88 -41.75
CA GLY A 859 16.24 28.62 -40.80
C GLY A 859 16.12 28.01 -39.41
N GLU A 860 16.77 26.88 -39.09
CA GLU A 860 16.70 26.29 -37.74
C GLU A 860 17.39 27.14 -36.68
N LEU A 861 18.47 27.84 -37.02
CA LEU A 861 19.13 28.80 -36.10
C LEU A 861 18.26 30.01 -35.75
N ASP A 862 17.27 30.31 -36.55
CA ASP A 862 16.32 31.39 -36.25
C ASP A 862 15.45 31.09 -35.02
N ARG A 863 15.41 29.84 -34.56
CA ARG A 863 14.66 29.36 -33.41
C ARG A 863 15.49 29.28 -32.14
N VAL A 864 16.82 29.25 -32.25
CA VAL A 864 17.71 29.24 -31.08
C VAL A 864 17.72 30.63 -30.44
N ASP A 865 17.59 30.72 -29.14
CA ASP A 865 17.47 31.99 -28.42
C ASP A 865 18.74 32.83 -28.54
N CYS A 866 19.90 32.20 -28.33
CA CYS A 866 21.20 32.86 -28.50
C CYS A 866 22.24 31.84 -28.99
N ALA A 867 23.15 32.29 -29.81
CA ALA A 867 24.33 31.52 -30.29
C ALA A 867 25.59 32.35 -30.22
N TRP A 868 26.68 31.74 -29.78
CA TRP A 868 28.01 32.30 -29.86
C TRP A 868 28.81 31.57 -30.95
N TYR A 869 29.45 32.31 -31.80
CA TYR A 869 30.16 31.76 -32.93
C TYR A 869 31.53 32.43 -33.18
N VAL A 870 32.44 31.67 -33.79
CA VAL A 870 33.77 32.12 -34.20
C VAL A 870 33.96 31.77 -35.67
N ARG A 871 34.43 32.73 -36.51
CA ARG A 871 34.73 32.52 -37.94
C ARG A 871 33.57 31.81 -38.70
N ARG A 872 32.32 32.19 -38.44
CA ARG A 872 31.10 31.63 -39.05
C ARG A 872 30.83 30.17 -38.68
N GLN A 873 31.34 29.70 -37.57
CA GLN A 873 31.04 28.39 -37.04
C GLN A 873 30.45 28.54 -35.63
N ALA A 874 29.26 28.00 -35.39
CA ALA A 874 28.66 27.98 -34.07
C ALA A 874 29.55 27.18 -33.11
N THR A 875 29.80 27.74 -31.94
CA THR A 875 30.58 27.10 -30.88
C THR A 875 29.63 26.74 -29.73
N PHE A 876 28.74 27.65 -29.39
CA PHE A 876 27.79 27.47 -28.30
C PHE A 876 26.38 27.86 -28.74
N LEU A 877 25.39 27.06 -28.36
CA LEU A 877 23.98 27.35 -28.56
C LEU A 877 23.28 27.38 -27.19
N PHE A 878 22.42 28.37 -27.00
CA PHE A 878 21.67 28.59 -25.77
C PHE A 878 20.18 28.59 -26.04
N GLU A 879 19.44 27.74 -25.31
CA GLU A 879 18.00 27.73 -25.21
C GLU A 879 17.65 28.27 -23.83
N VAL A 880 16.91 29.36 -23.76
CA VAL A 880 16.51 30.02 -22.53
C VAL A 880 15.11 29.53 -22.16
N GLU A 881 15.02 28.67 -21.19
CA GLU A 881 13.78 28.08 -20.77
C GLU A 881 13.33 28.66 -19.42
N TRP A 882 12.11 29.17 -19.38
CA TRP A 882 11.48 29.63 -18.15
C TRP A 882 10.82 28.51 -17.37
N THR A 883 10.46 27.45 -18.06
CA THR A 883 9.86 26.21 -17.54
C THR A 883 10.88 25.09 -17.57
N ALA A 884 10.54 23.91 -17.10
CA ALA A 884 11.34 22.70 -17.28
C ALA A 884 10.82 21.83 -18.45
N MET A 885 10.18 22.44 -19.46
CA MET A 885 9.69 21.74 -20.65
C MET A 885 10.80 21.57 -21.67
N LEU A 886 11.62 20.56 -21.48
CA LEU A 886 12.86 20.33 -22.24
C LEU A 886 12.65 19.56 -23.55
N THR A 887 11.46 19.05 -23.82
CA THR A 887 11.21 18.19 -24.99
C THR A 887 11.38 18.96 -26.30
N GLU A 888 10.79 20.15 -26.40
CA GLU A 888 10.87 20.94 -27.65
C GLU A 888 12.32 21.28 -28.00
N PRO A 889 13.12 21.92 -27.13
CA PRO A 889 14.50 22.24 -27.50
C PRO A 889 15.35 20.98 -27.66
N VAL A 890 15.32 20.02 -26.75
CA VAL A 890 16.30 18.91 -26.71
C VAL A 890 15.92 17.79 -27.67
N LEU A 891 14.64 17.34 -27.68
CA LEU A 891 14.21 16.15 -28.43
C LEU A 891 13.63 16.47 -29.82
N VAL A 892 13.18 17.70 -30.07
CA VAL A 892 12.54 18.06 -31.34
C VAL A 892 13.42 19.03 -32.13
N HIS A 893 13.71 20.19 -31.59
CA HIS A 893 14.41 21.24 -32.30
C HIS A 893 15.84 20.79 -32.62
N HIS A 894 16.67 20.53 -31.61
CA HIS A 894 18.06 20.17 -31.82
C HIS A 894 18.26 18.72 -32.33
N ALA A 895 17.26 17.87 -32.34
CA ALA A 895 17.32 16.56 -32.99
C ALA A 895 17.51 16.65 -34.49
N ARG A 896 17.17 17.78 -35.11
CA ARG A 896 17.33 18.06 -36.54
C ARG A 896 18.75 18.41 -36.94
N TYR A 897 19.63 18.78 -35.97
CA TYR A 897 21.05 19.02 -36.25
C TYR A 897 21.80 17.70 -36.37
N PRO A 898 22.90 17.67 -37.13
CA PRO A 898 23.79 16.49 -37.20
C PRO A 898 24.29 16.06 -35.83
N ILE A 899 24.42 14.74 -35.61
CA ILE A 899 24.86 14.17 -34.31
C ILE A 899 26.34 14.49 -34.02
N ASP A 900 27.16 14.56 -35.04
CA ASP A 900 28.62 14.72 -34.99
C ASP A 900 29.05 16.18 -35.03
N ASP A 901 28.16 17.13 -34.88
CA ASP A 901 28.50 18.52 -34.71
C ASP A 901 29.27 18.72 -33.38
N LYS A 902 30.27 19.57 -33.38
CA LYS A 902 31.08 19.87 -32.19
C LYS A 902 30.56 21.05 -31.38
N VAL A 903 29.29 21.33 -31.50
CA VAL A 903 28.63 22.46 -30.85
C VAL A 903 28.24 22.08 -29.42
N VAL A 904 28.58 22.91 -28.47
CA VAL A 904 28.15 22.77 -27.07
C VAL A 904 26.80 23.45 -26.90
N ARG A 905 25.87 22.78 -26.24
CA ARG A 905 24.51 23.28 -26.08
C ARG A 905 24.20 23.55 -24.62
N PHE A 906 23.46 24.60 -24.37
CA PHE A 906 23.05 24.97 -23.02
C PHE A 906 21.54 25.14 -22.93
N VAL A 907 20.97 24.59 -21.89
CA VAL A 907 19.64 24.97 -21.39
C VAL A 907 19.83 25.93 -20.24
N VAL A 908 19.36 27.16 -20.42
CA VAL A 908 19.47 28.23 -19.41
C VAL A 908 18.12 28.38 -18.73
N LEU A 909 18.05 28.09 -17.42
CA LEU A 909 16.78 27.96 -16.70
C LEU A 909 16.82 28.60 -15.30
N PRO A 910 15.64 28.98 -14.73
CA PRO A 910 15.55 29.46 -13.36
C PRO A 910 16.02 28.39 -12.37
N GLN A 911 16.71 28.79 -11.31
CA GLN A 911 17.19 27.88 -10.28
C GLN A 911 16.07 27.06 -9.61
N GLU A 912 14.85 27.59 -9.52
CA GLU A 912 13.66 26.92 -8.94
C GLU A 912 13.22 25.71 -9.78
N ARG A 913 13.63 25.62 -11.05
CA ARG A 913 13.31 24.51 -11.95
C ARG A 913 14.33 23.37 -11.90
N ALA A 914 15.48 23.58 -11.28
CA ALA A 914 16.57 22.61 -11.28
C ALA A 914 16.13 21.21 -10.76
N GLU A 915 15.41 21.16 -9.66
CA GLU A 915 14.93 19.90 -9.08
C GLU A 915 13.88 19.20 -9.97
N LEU A 916 13.00 19.97 -10.63
CA LEU A 916 12.05 19.39 -11.58
C LEU A 916 12.76 18.83 -12.82
N VAL A 917 13.79 19.51 -13.31
CA VAL A 917 14.63 19.01 -14.42
C VAL A 917 15.33 17.70 -14.02
N LYS A 918 15.95 17.64 -12.83
CA LYS A 918 16.55 16.40 -12.32
C LYS A 918 15.53 15.27 -12.24
N PHE A 919 14.33 15.56 -11.73
CA PHE A 919 13.24 14.60 -11.63
C PHE A 919 12.80 14.06 -13.00
N LYS A 920 12.64 14.94 -14.01
CA LYS A 920 12.30 14.55 -15.38
C LYS A 920 13.42 13.75 -16.03
N MET A 921 14.68 14.16 -15.88
CA MET A 921 15.84 13.42 -16.39
C MET A 921 15.95 12.03 -15.79
N ALA A 922 15.72 11.88 -14.47
CA ALA A 922 15.76 10.57 -13.82
C ALA A 922 14.72 9.61 -14.39
N ARG A 923 13.60 10.13 -14.91
CA ARG A 923 12.49 9.33 -15.42
C ARG A 923 12.44 9.16 -16.94
N SER A 924 13.10 10.02 -17.69
CA SER A 924 13.09 9.99 -19.16
C SER A 924 14.45 9.54 -19.72
N PRO A 925 14.61 8.25 -20.10
CA PRO A 925 15.79 7.75 -20.77
C PRO A 925 16.09 8.48 -22.10
N LEU A 926 15.06 8.88 -22.84
CA LEU A 926 15.21 9.62 -24.09
C LEU A 926 15.85 10.99 -23.83
N LEU A 927 15.39 11.69 -22.80
CA LEU A 927 15.93 13.00 -22.46
C LEU A 927 17.40 12.90 -22.00
N ARG A 928 17.72 11.94 -21.11
CA ARG A 928 19.12 11.68 -20.68
C ARG A 928 20.03 11.40 -21.86
N ARG A 929 19.61 10.47 -22.71
CA ARG A 929 20.40 10.07 -23.86
C ARG A 929 20.60 11.23 -24.84
N ALA A 930 19.58 12.01 -25.13
CA ALA A 930 19.72 13.18 -26.00
C ALA A 930 20.63 14.26 -25.41
N ILE A 931 20.60 14.45 -24.09
CA ILE A 931 21.51 15.38 -23.39
C ILE A 931 22.96 14.92 -23.49
N GLU A 932 23.23 13.63 -23.22
CA GLU A 932 24.55 13.03 -23.27
C GLU A 932 25.12 13.01 -24.71
N GLU A 933 24.34 12.50 -25.69
CA GLU A 933 24.79 12.34 -27.08
C GLU A 933 25.05 13.67 -27.81
N ARG A 934 24.38 14.75 -27.39
CA ARG A 934 24.45 16.05 -28.06
C ARG A 934 25.14 17.15 -27.27
N ASN A 935 25.90 16.79 -26.25
CA ASN A 935 26.70 17.68 -25.42
C ASN A 935 25.91 18.87 -24.86
N TRP A 936 24.78 18.55 -24.17
CA TRP A 936 24.00 19.55 -23.46
C TRP A 936 24.49 19.76 -22.04
N HIS A 937 24.50 21.03 -21.62
CA HIS A 937 24.80 21.48 -20.28
C HIS A 937 23.64 22.33 -19.75
N PHE A 938 23.51 22.36 -18.43
CA PHE A 938 22.52 23.21 -17.75
C PHE A 938 23.20 24.42 -17.16
N PHE A 939 22.56 25.61 -17.31
CA PHE A 939 23.05 26.84 -16.77
C PHE A 939 21.94 27.57 -16.04
N LYS A 940 22.00 27.65 -14.71
CA LYS A 940 20.98 28.34 -13.93
C LYS A 940 21.11 29.85 -14.03
N TRP A 941 19.99 30.57 -14.00
CA TRP A 941 20.00 32.04 -14.12
C TRP A 941 20.84 32.73 -13.05
N ASN A 942 20.76 32.29 -11.79
CA ASN A 942 21.58 32.82 -10.72
C ASN A 942 23.09 32.54 -10.93
N HIS A 943 23.46 31.39 -11.51
CA HIS A 943 24.84 31.06 -11.86
C HIS A 943 25.33 31.91 -13.03
N LEU A 944 24.48 32.10 -14.06
CA LEU A 944 24.79 33.00 -15.18
C LEU A 944 25.00 34.42 -14.68
N ALA A 945 24.14 34.94 -13.81
CA ALA A 945 24.29 36.28 -13.23
C ALA A 945 25.58 36.39 -12.40
N ALA A 946 25.91 35.36 -11.61
CA ALA A 946 27.12 35.32 -10.83
C ALA A 946 28.39 35.29 -11.73
N PHE A 947 28.36 34.51 -12.80
CA PHE A 947 29.43 34.47 -13.78
C PHE A 947 29.57 35.82 -14.52
N ALA A 948 28.48 36.41 -14.99
CA ALA A 948 28.48 37.71 -15.67
C ALA A 948 28.96 38.89 -14.81
N ALA A 949 28.81 38.78 -13.48
CA ALA A 949 29.26 39.82 -12.53
C ALA A 949 30.80 39.88 -12.36
N ARG A 950 31.55 38.89 -12.84
CA ARG A 950 33.05 38.88 -12.76
C ARG A 950 33.64 39.93 -13.68
N THR A 951 34.75 40.51 -13.27
CA THR A 951 35.49 41.51 -14.07
C THR A 951 36.38 40.84 -15.11
N ASP A 952 37.08 39.77 -14.71
CA ASP A 952 37.97 39.02 -15.56
C ASP A 952 37.30 37.72 -15.97
N LEU A 953 36.96 37.60 -17.24
CA LEU A 953 36.22 36.45 -17.78
C LEU A 953 37.11 35.69 -18.75
N LEU A 954 37.30 34.41 -18.45
CA LEU A 954 37.85 33.44 -19.37
C LEU A 954 36.81 32.34 -19.63
N LEU A 955 36.87 31.76 -20.81
CA LEU A 955 35.94 30.69 -21.17
C LEU A 955 36.05 29.47 -20.23
N ASP A 956 37.29 29.16 -19.82
CA ASP A 956 37.59 28.05 -18.90
C ASP A 956 36.98 28.25 -17.50
N ASP A 957 36.72 29.51 -17.12
CA ASP A 957 36.06 29.81 -15.84
C ASP A 957 34.55 29.54 -15.84
N LEU A 958 33.99 29.15 -16.97
CA LEU A 958 32.52 28.84 -17.08
C LEU A 958 32.17 27.53 -16.41
N GLU A 959 33.03 26.53 -16.43
CA GLU A 959 32.78 25.18 -15.96
C GLU A 959 32.18 25.10 -14.54
N PRO A 960 32.72 25.79 -13.52
CA PRO A 960 32.18 25.73 -12.15
C PRO A 960 30.72 26.23 -12.00
N TYR A 961 30.25 27.02 -12.99
CA TYR A 961 28.88 27.59 -12.98
C TYR A 961 27.84 26.72 -13.68
N LEU A 962 28.32 25.65 -14.34
CA LEU A 962 27.43 24.75 -15.06
C LEU A 962 26.82 23.70 -14.12
N GLY A 963 25.65 23.19 -14.49
CA GLY A 963 24.97 22.13 -13.78
C GLY A 963 23.74 22.57 -13.01
N LEU A 964 23.06 21.59 -12.42
CA LEU A 964 21.81 21.77 -11.69
C LEU A 964 22.02 21.88 -10.16
N ASP A 965 23.23 21.59 -9.66
CA ASP A 965 23.56 21.67 -8.24
C ASP A 965 23.88 23.10 -7.80
N ALA A 966 23.92 23.32 -6.50
CA ALA A 966 24.37 24.62 -5.96
C ALA A 966 25.83 24.89 -6.31
N LEU A 967 26.18 26.17 -6.48
CA LEU A 967 27.59 26.53 -6.61
C LEU A 967 28.36 26.05 -5.38
N ALA A 968 29.46 25.34 -5.60
CA ALA A 968 30.34 24.95 -4.51
C ALA A 968 31.00 26.19 -3.90
N ASP A 969 30.90 26.34 -2.58
CA ASP A 969 31.57 27.45 -1.85
C ASP A 969 33.12 27.34 -1.84
N THR A 970 33.68 26.30 -2.44
CA THR A 970 35.13 26.06 -2.47
C THR A 970 35.62 25.82 -3.90
N VAL A 971 36.38 26.76 -4.40
CA VAL A 971 37.26 26.58 -5.52
C VAL A 971 38.42 25.67 -5.07
N GLY A 972 38.33 24.39 -5.32
CA GLY A 972 39.40 23.46 -5.00
C GLY A 972 39.02 22.04 -5.41
N GLU A 973 39.73 21.54 -6.42
CA GLU A 973 39.73 20.17 -6.94
C GLU A 973 38.53 19.77 -7.84
N GLN A 974 38.54 20.30 -9.07
CA GLN A 974 37.77 19.69 -10.16
C GLN A 974 38.72 19.28 -11.30
N LEU A 975 38.48 18.10 -11.85
CA LEU A 975 39.15 17.62 -13.06
C LEU A 975 38.68 18.45 -14.27
N PRO A 976 39.59 18.80 -15.23
CA PRO A 976 39.22 19.64 -16.36
C PRO A 976 38.25 18.95 -17.31
N LEU A 977 37.20 19.67 -17.73
CA LEU A 977 36.17 19.22 -18.71
C LEU A 977 36.76 19.02 -20.13
N PHE A 978 37.90 19.59 -20.41
CA PHE A 978 38.54 19.46 -21.69
C PHE A 978 39.79 18.55 -21.54
N GLY A 979 39.65 17.30 -21.98
CA GLY A 979 40.77 16.38 -22.02
C GLY A 979 41.91 16.98 -22.85
N SER A 980 43.09 17.10 -22.26
CA SER A 980 44.32 17.53 -22.86
C SER A 980 44.75 16.61 -24.00
#